data_4e3c315c68697cd243a095a30847e87b
#
_entry.id   4e3c315c68697cd243a095a30847e87b
#
_cell.length_a   1.000
_cell.length_b   1.000
_cell.length_c   1.000
_cell.angle_alpha   90.00
_cell.angle_beta   90.00
_cell.angle_gamma   90.00
#
_symmetry.space_group_name_H-M   'P 1'
#
loop_
_entity.id
_entity.type
_entity.pdbx_description
1 polymer ?
#
loop_
_entity_poly.entity_id
_entity_poly.type
_entity_poly.pdbx_seq_one_letter_code
_entity_poly.pdbx_strand_id
1 'polypeptide(L)'
;MYIMNKKNILLWGLCLCATIGIASCRDFDEVNTNPTAASQDQVLPEYLINRAIIAAQQNPHVAERAFVLYWKTGGHQHRGGGLAVGGFSDGWSSDYYSRMAEECLKPLTDAIAMCEKRIKDGTARTYDKSLQQVARIWRVYMLSELCDNFGVVSIDGYQGANPTYVGAKEAYAYMLTELKEAADILATAPGSDNGETNKLDRAYGYNTAKWRAYANSMRMRLAMRLSEVDATTAKTHFEEAAAAGGITSASDRFEVQEKDGWDDLTGVMSRQWNHQILSPTYSNLVLGLGGVSSATQLTDARYASHIKPADYLGVRYDKHFPLTTTDPSAGFYMDGLPGIIDPRAYKTFIIAGDTENPDFCFYPSWSKAATTTEYKLKDATDKEKDFKTINAKYTWNAWVGGSWGDLNAINDLVQVGTMPRLGLKYRNSTNKRVFFGEWETYFLIAEAAVRGWTVPLTGKDAYEKGIRASFAYQGAGSVDSYLTSQTYNRVGTSVAWDHTTEPAATVTMKCMNGYTGQTENYTYRYPEMKSRLYKAAMNDHLTKIITQKFIANTPWLPLETWSDHRRLGLPFFETPAVEKALDNMPQLTASTYSTVSVDYYPQRLPLPSSIVNGNKPGYESAIKALGGEDKVFTPIYWAKKKQ
;
A
#
# COMPACT_ATOMS: atom_id res chain seq x y z
N MET A 1 78.14 -34.39 -32.30
CA MET A 1 77.49 -33.20 -31.81
C MET A 1 76.64 -32.59 -32.95
N TYR A 2 75.39 -33.00 -33.04
CA TYR A 2 74.47 -32.52 -34.10
C TYR A 2 73.79 -31.24 -33.68
N ILE A 3 74.07 -30.15 -34.41
CA ILE A 3 73.44 -28.85 -34.21
C ILE A 3 72.05 -28.87 -34.83
N MET A 4 71.02 -28.93 -34.04
CA MET A 4 69.63 -28.82 -34.49
C MET A 4 69.35 -27.40 -35.02
N ASN A 5 68.79 -27.33 -36.20
CA ASN A 5 68.54 -26.08 -36.94
C ASN A 5 67.38 -25.31 -36.27
N LYS A 6 67.53 -23.99 -36.06
CA LYS A 6 66.59 -23.09 -35.39
C LYS A 6 65.14 -23.18 -35.92
N LYS A 7 64.95 -23.56 -37.17
CA LYS A 7 63.64 -23.76 -37.80
C LYS A 7 62.84 -24.94 -37.21
N ASN A 8 63.54 -25.99 -36.79
CA ASN A 8 62.85 -27.19 -36.23
C ASN A 8 62.42 -26.97 -34.77
N ILE A 9 63.12 -26.12 -34.04
CA ILE A 9 62.75 -25.76 -32.66
C ILE A 9 61.47 -24.90 -32.68
N LEU A 10 61.29 -24.00 -33.67
CA LEU A 10 60.10 -23.18 -33.82
C LEU A 10 58.85 -24.02 -34.18
N LEU A 11 59.05 -25.07 -35.03
CA LEU A 11 57.95 -25.97 -35.44
C LEU A 11 57.47 -26.86 -34.29
N TRP A 12 58.38 -27.34 -33.43
CA TRP A 12 58.05 -28.14 -32.24
C TRP A 12 57.41 -27.30 -31.16
N GLY A 13 57.81 -26.02 -31.02
CA GLY A 13 57.18 -25.06 -30.11
C GLY A 13 55.75 -24.72 -30.53
N LEU A 14 55.47 -24.55 -31.84
CA LEU A 14 54.12 -24.30 -32.34
C LEU A 14 53.19 -25.55 -32.21
N CYS A 15 53.68 -26.75 -32.42
CA CYS A 15 52.89 -27.96 -32.20
C CYS A 15 52.56 -28.23 -30.74
N LEU A 16 53.47 -27.89 -29.81
CA LEU A 16 53.22 -28.05 -28.37
C LEU A 16 52.21 -27.02 -27.84
N CYS A 17 52.25 -25.80 -28.34
CA CYS A 17 51.24 -24.78 -28.00
C CYS A 17 49.85 -25.09 -28.59
N ALA A 18 49.78 -25.72 -29.78
CA ALA A 18 48.51 -26.11 -30.39
C ALA A 18 47.84 -27.30 -29.66
N THR A 19 48.63 -28.22 -29.10
CA THR A 19 48.09 -29.38 -28.34
C THR A 19 47.67 -29.00 -26.90
N ILE A 20 48.27 -27.99 -26.30
CA ILE A 20 47.84 -27.45 -24.99
C ILE A 20 46.57 -26.59 -25.11
N GLY A 21 46.36 -25.92 -26.25
CA GLY A 21 45.16 -25.13 -26.51
C GLY A 21 43.87 -25.96 -26.76
N ILE A 22 43.97 -27.22 -27.14
CA ILE A 22 42.81 -28.09 -27.42
C ILE A 22 42.38 -28.88 -26.17
N ALA A 23 43.28 -29.09 -25.20
CA ALA A 23 42.93 -29.73 -23.92
C ALA A 23 42.24 -28.75 -22.93
N SER A 24 42.34 -27.43 -23.12
CA SER A 24 41.77 -26.43 -22.23
C SER A 24 40.30 -26.15 -22.44
N CYS A 25 39.66 -26.65 -23.50
CA CYS A 25 38.24 -26.38 -23.79
C CYS A 25 37.28 -27.51 -23.38
N ARG A 26 37.78 -28.63 -22.80
CA ARG A 26 36.90 -29.72 -22.38
C ARG A 26 36.43 -29.66 -20.94
N ASP A 27 37.10 -28.91 -20.08
CA ASP A 27 36.80 -28.88 -18.65
C ASP A 27 36.22 -27.54 -18.20
N PHE A 28 35.85 -26.63 -19.13
CA PHE A 28 35.29 -25.32 -18.76
C PHE A 28 33.92 -25.43 -18.10
N ASP A 29 33.15 -26.41 -18.47
CA ASP A 29 31.86 -26.71 -17.86
C ASP A 29 32.00 -27.40 -16.48
N GLU A 30 33.05 -28.19 -16.29
CA GLU A 30 33.32 -28.87 -15.02
C GLU A 30 33.98 -27.97 -13.97
N VAL A 31 34.80 -27.01 -14.39
CA VAL A 31 35.46 -26.03 -13.49
C VAL A 31 34.54 -24.89 -13.09
N ASN A 32 33.51 -24.58 -13.88
CA ASN A 32 32.49 -23.58 -13.57
C ASN A 32 31.26 -24.14 -12.84
N THR A 33 31.15 -25.43 -12.62
CA THR A 33 30.15 -25.98 -11.72
C THR A 33 30.63 -25.80 -10.28
N ASN A 34 30.06 -24.85 -9.57
CA ASN A 34 30.26 -24.74 -8.13
C ASN A 34 29.77 -26.05 -7.48
N PRO A 35 30.66 -26.89 -6.91
CA PRO A 35 30.29 -28.21 -6.38
C PRO A 35 29.34 -28.12 -5.17
N THR A 36 29.13 -26.91 -4.65
CA THR A 36 28.15 -26.61 -3.59
C THR A 36 26.88 -25.92 -4.11
N ALA A 37 26.81 -25.62 -5.42
CA ALA A 37 25.57 -25.14 -6.03
C ALA A 37 24.68 -26.34 -6.36
N ALA A 38 23.42 -26.28 -5.96
CA ALA A 38 22.43 -27.27 -6.37
C ALA A 38 22.39 -27.36 -7.91
N SER A 39 22.53 -28.55 -8.46
CA SER A 39 22.33 -28.78 -9.90
C SER A 39 20.90 -28.41 -10.28
N GLN A 40 20.66 -28.07 -11.54
CA GLN A 40 19.30 -27.76 -12.01
C GLN A 40 18.29 -28.88 -11.68
N ASP A 41 18.74 -30.12 -11.62
CA ASP A 41 17.91 -31.27 -11.27
C ASP A 41 17.57 -31.36 -9.77
N GLN A 42 18.29 -30.65 -8.92
CA GLN A 42 18.06 -30.59 -7.46
C GLN A 42 17.14 -29.45 -7.07
N VAL A 43 16.89 -28.48 -7.94
CA VAL A 43 15.96 -27.38 -7.69
C VAL A 43 14.54 -27.88 -7.85
N LEU A 44 13.68 -27.62 -6.87
CA LEU A 44 12.27 -28.00 -6.89
C LEU A 44 11.38 -26.76 -7.08
N PRO A 45 10.28 -26.87 -7.85
CA PRO A 45 9.35 -25.74 -8.06
C PRO A 45 8.88 -25.09 -6.75
N GLU A 46 8.64 -25.88 -5.72
CA GLU A 46 8.21 -25.42 -4.40
C GLU A 46 9.22 -24.49 -3.72
N TYR A 47 10.51 -24.66 -3.94
CA TYR A 47 11.53 -23.74 -3.41
C TYR A 47 11.49 -22.39 -4.11
N LEU A 48 11.25 -22.39 -5.41
CA LEU A 48 11.15 -21.15 -6.21
C LEU A 48 9.89 -20.37 -5.85
N ILE A 49 8.77 -21.06 -5.66
CA ILE A 49 7.50 -20.45 -5.20
C ILE A 49 7.68 -19.86 -3.81
N ASN A 50 8.25 -20.62 -2.88
CA ASN A 50 8.49 -20.14 -1.52
C ASN A 50 9.42 -18.91 -1.49
N ARG A 51 10.51 -18.94 -2.29
CA ARG A 51 11.40 -17.78 -2.45
C ARG A 51 10.62 -16.55 -2.87
N ALA A 52 9.75 -16.65 -3.85
CA ALA A 52 8.96 -15.53 -4.36
C ALA A 52 7.90 -15.03 -3.35
N ILE A 53 7.31 -15.93 -2.54
CA ILE A 53 6.37 -15.53 -1.47
C ILE A 53 7.11 -14.73 -0.38
N ILE A 54 8.29 -15.18 0.02
CA ILE A 54 9.11 -14.48 1.02
C ILE A 54 9.63 -13.15 0.47
N ALA A 55 10.16 -13.15 -0.75
CA ALA A 55 10.73 -11.95 -1.37
C ALA A 55 9.70 -10.85 -1.63
N ALA A 56 8.43 -11.20 -1.82
CA ALA A 56 7.33 -10.24 -1.95
C ALA A 56 7.12 -9.40 -0.68
N GLN A 57 7.61 -9.82 0.47
CA GLN A 57 7.63 -9.01 1.69
C GLN A 57 8.65 -7.87 1.60
N GLN A 58 9.49 -7.89 0.59
CA GLN A 58 10.51 -6.89 0.27
C GLN A 58 11.67 -6.90 1.28
N ASN A 59 12.89 -6.80 0.77
CA ASN A 59 14.04 -6.59 1.64
C ASN A 59 14.01 -5.18 2.25
N PRO A 60 14.82 -4.88 3.28
CA PRO A 60 14.73 -3.63 4.03
C PRO A 60 14.86 -2.37 3.18
N HIS A 61 15.68 -2.39 2.13
CA HIS A 61 15.85 -1.24 1.25
C HIS A 61 14.61 -0.99 0.40
N VAL A 62 14.06 -2.04 -0.19
CA VAL A 62 12.85 -1.96 -1.02
C VAL A 62 11.63 -1.66 -0.15
N ALA A 63 11.51 -2.32 1.01
CA ALA A 63 10.40 -2.09 1.94
C ALA A 63 10.33 -0.63 2.40
N GLU A 64 11.48 -0.02 2.73
CA GLU A 64 11.50 1.39 3.12
C GLU A 64 11.05 2.30 1.98
N ARG A 65 11.55 2.06 0.78
CA ARG A 65 11.40 2.96 -0.37
C ARG A 65 10.06 2.75 -1.08
N ALA A 66 9.69 1.51 -1.36
CA ALA A 66 8.44 1.20 -2.05
C ALA A 66 7.23 1.18 -1.10
N PHE A 67 7.25 0.35 -0.05
CA PHE A 67 6.10 0.22 0.84
C PHE A 67 5.89 1.48 1.70
N VAL A 68 6.95 2.01 2.35
CA VAL A 68 6.80 3.15 3.26
C VAL A 68 6.77 4.48 2.52
N LEU A 69 7.78 4.76 1.69
CA LEU A 69 7.97 6.09 1.12
C LEU A 69 7.16 6.33 -0.16
N TYR A 70 6.75 5.28 -0.89
CA TYR A 70 5.86 5.42 -2.02
C TYR A 70 4.41 5.06 -1.66
N TRP A 71 4.14 3.81 -1.29
CA TRP A 71 2.75 3.36 -1.16
C TRP A 71 2.02 3.97 0.03
N LYS A 72 2.66 4.01 1.21
CA LYS A 72 2.00 4.60 2.38
C LYS A 72 1.82 6.10 2.27
N THR A 73 2.72 6.80 1.58
CA THR A 73 2.54 8.24 1.34
C THR A 73 1.58 8.50 0.18
N GLY A 74 1.72 7.82 -0.96
CA GLY A 74 0.79 7.93 -2.09
C GLY A 74 -0.63 7.47 -1.76
N GLY A 75 -0.77 6.46 -0.89
CA GLY A 75 -2.04 5.95 -0.38
C GLY A 75 -2.55 6.64 0.87
N HIS A 76 -1.90 7.73 1.31
CA HIS A 76 -2.28 8.55 2.46
C HIS A 76 -2.47 7.77 3.78
N GLN A 77 -1.75 6.66 3.97
CA GLN A 77 -1.70 5.92 5.24
C GLN A 77 -0.59 6.41 6.18
N HIS A 78 0.22 7.35 5.74
CA HIS A 78 1.28 7.99 6.48
C HIS A 78 1.26 9.49 6.15
N ARG A 79 1.87 10.33 7.02
CA ARG A 79 1.90 11.79 6.82
C ARG A 79 2.30 12.16 5.40
N GLY A 80 1.80 13.26 4.90
CA GLY A 80 2.16 13.78 3.59
C GLY A 80 3.65 14.06 3.46
N GLY A 81 4.25 13.52 2.43
CA GLY A 81 5.67 13.57 2.08
C GLY A 81 5.95 12.52 1.01
N GLY A 82 7.17 12.39 0.55
CA GLY A 82 7.50 11.39 -0.46
C GLY A 82 6.59 11.49 -1.69
N LEU A 83 5.95 10.39 -2.06
CA LEU A 83 5.11 10.36 -3.26
C LEU A 83 3.87 11.26 -3.16
N ALA A 84 3.29 11.47 -1.96
CA ALA A 84 2.13 12.36 -1.81
C ALA A 84 2.39 13.80 -2.27
N VAL A 85 3.63 14.24 -2.28
CA VAL A 85 4.08 15.55 -2.78
C VAL A 85 4.83 15.44 -4.12
N GLY A 86 4.61 14.37 -4.89
CA GLY A 86 5.22 14.13 -6.19
C GLY A 86 6.70 13.70 -6.14
N GLY A 87 7.25 13.46 -4.95
CA GLY A 87 8.65 13.07 -4.76
C GLY A 87 8.87 11.58 -5.08
N PHE A 88 9.88 11.31 -5.91
CA PHE A 88 10.35 9.94 -6.19
C PHE A 88 11.87 9.93 -6.37
N SER A 89 12.46 8.76 -6.39
CA SER A 89 13.89 8.56 -6.65
C SER A 89 14.07 7.47 -7.70
N ASP A 90 14.80 7.78 -8.75
CA ASP A 90 15.09 6.81 -9.82
C ASP A 90 15.84 5.59 -9.29
N GLY A 91 16.85 5.79 -8.44
CA GLY A 91 17.59 4.67 -7.85
C GLY A 91 16.72 3.76 -6.99
N TRP A 92 15.73 4.30 -6.28
CA TRP A 92 14.77 3.50 -5.50
C TRP A 92 13.82 2.70 -6.42
N SER A 93 13.33 3.32 -7.46
CA SER A 93 12.48 2.68 -8.45
C SER A 93 13.22 1.58 -9.20
N SER A 94 14.50 1.81 -9.56
CA SER A 94 15.37 0.83 -10.21
C SER A 94 15.63 -0.40 -9.31
N ASP A 95 15.98 -0.17 -8.04
CA ASP A 95 16.22 -1.26 -7.07
C ASP A 95 14.95 -2.09 -6.83
N TYR A 96 13.81 -1.42 -6.63
CA TYR A 96 12.52 -2.07 -6.46
C TYR A 96 12.14 -2.93 -7.68
N TYR A 97 12.18 -2.36 -8.88
CA TYR A 97 11.82 -3.06 -10.10
C TYR A 97 12.72 -4.28 -10.34
N SER A 98 14.04 -4.09 -10.29
CA SER A 98 15.01 -5.15 -10.56
C SER A 98 14.88 -6.31 -9.58
N ARG A 99 14.75 -6.01 -8.29
CA ARG A 99 14.60 -7.07 -7.27
C ARG A 99 13.30 -7.84 -7.41
N MET A 100 12.19 -7.17 -7.69
CA MET A 100 10.92 -7.88 -7.89
C MET A 100 10.96 -8.77 -9.15
N ALA A 101 11.67 -8.33 -10.19
CA ALA A 101 11.91 -9.14 -11.37
C ALA A 101 12.77 -10.39 -11.05
N GLU A 102 13.90 -10.21 -10.36
CA GLU A 102 14.88 -11.25 -10.09
C GLU A 102 14.47 -12.21 -8.96
N GLU A 103 13.86 -11.67 -7.90
CA GLU A 103 13.56 -12.45 -6.70
C GLU A 103 12.14 -13.04 -6.69
N CYS A 104 11.23 -12.52 -7.53
CA CYS A 104 9.85 -12.99 -7.61
C CYS A 104 9.47 -13.49 -9.00
N LEU A 105 9.50 -12.63 -10.03
CA LEU A 105 8.94 -12.98 -11.33
C LEU A 105 9.74 -14.08 -12.04
N LYS A 106 11.08 -13.98 -12.02
CA LYS A 106 11.94 -15.02 -12.60
C LYS A 106 11.74 -16.37 -11.92
N PRO A 107 11.86 -16.53 -10.59
CA PRO A 107 11.62 -17.81 -9.93
C PRO A 107 10.24 -18.39 -10.20
N LEU A 108 9.19 -17.58 -10.25
CA LEU A 108 7.83 -18.06 -10.55
C LEU A 108 7.71 -18.55 -11.99
N THR A 109 8.31 -17.85 -12.95
CA THR A 109 8.37 -18.26 -14.34
C THR A 109 9.11 -19.59 -14.50
N ASP A 110 10.25 -19.75 -13.82
CA ASP A 110 11.03 -20.98 -13.81
C ASP A 110 10.24 -22.14 -13.16
N ALA A 111 9.53 -21.89 -12.05
CA ALA A 111 8.70 -22.91 -11.40
C ALA A 111 7.56 -23.41 -12.31
N ILE A 112 6.89 -22.49 -13.04
CA ILE A 112 5.86 -22.84 -14.02
C ILE A 112 6.45 -23.74 -15.11
N ALA A 113 7.57 -23.33 -15.72
CA ALA A 113 8.23 -24.09 -16.79
C ALA A 113 8.71 -25.47 -16.32
N MET A 114 9.21 -25.58 -15.09
CA MET A 114 9.62 -26.87 -14.51
C MET A 114 8.42 -27.81 -14.34
N CYS A 115 7.29 -27.32 -13.83
CA CYS A 115 6.08 -28.14 -13.72
C CYS A 115 5.56 -28.57 -15.09
N GLU A 116 5.54 -27.65 -16.07
CA GLU A 116 5.14 -27.96 -17.45
C GLU A 116 6.01 -29.04 -18.08
N LYS A 117 7.33 -28.93 -17.92
CA LYS A 117 8.27 -29.93 -18.42
C LYS A 117 7.99 -31.28 -17.80
N ARG A 118 7.84 -31.39 -16.47
CA ARG A 118 7.54 -32.67 -15.78
C ARG A 118 6.23 -33.29 -16.25
N ILE A 119 5.19 -32.46 -16.43
CA ILE A 119 3.89 -32.93 -16.93
C ILE A 119 4.03 -33.47 -18.36
N LYS A 120 4.74 -32.74 -19.22
CA LYS A 120 4.98 -33.13 -20.62
C LYS A 120 5.80 -34.40 -20.74
N ASP A 121 6.82 -34.54 -19.89
CA ASP A 121 7.76 -35.69 -19.91
C ASP A 121 7.19 -36.95 -19.19
N GLY A 122 5.99 -36.85 -18.59
CA GLY A 122 5.36 -37.94 -17.84
C GLY A 122 6.05 -38.25 -16.50
N THR A 123 6.85 -37.33 -15.98
CA THR A 123 7.57 -37.42 -14.70
C THR A 123 6.97 -36.61 -13.58
N ALA A 124 5.79 -36.02 -13.79
CA ALA A 124 5.11 -35.19 -12.83
C ALA A 124 4.69 -35.97 -11.58
N ARG A 125 4.89 -35.35 -10.42
CA ARG A 125 4.26 -35.76 -9.16
C ARG A 125 2.78 -35.46 -9.20
N THR A 126 1.98 -36.11 -8.36
CA THR A 126 0.52 -35.93 -8.30
C THR A 126 0.10 -34.49 -8.13
N TYR A 127 0.89 -33.70 -7.39
CA TYR A 127 0.61 -32.31 -7.06
C TYR A 127 1.36 -31.25 -7.91
N ASP A 128 2.20 -31.65 -8.87
CA ASP A 128 2.94 -30.68 -9.71
C ASP A 128 2.00 -29.78 -10.53
N LYS A 129 0.83 -30.29 -10.93
CA LYS A 129 -0.21 -29.50 -11.59
C LYS A 129 -0.75 -28.41 -10.68
N SER A 130 -0.92 -28.67 -9.38
CA SER A 130 -1.36 -27.68 -8.40
C SER A 130 -0.27 -26.65 -8.09
N LEU A 131 0.99 -27.09 -7.97
CA LEU A 131 2.12 -26.17 -7.78
C LEU A 131 2.25 -25.19 -8.94
N GLN A 132 2.07 -25.66 -10.18
CA GLN A 132 2.04 -24.80 -11.35
C GLN A 132 0.98 -23.68 -11.22
N GLN A 133 -0.23 -24.04 -10.78
CA GLN A 133 -1.28 -23.02 -10.61
C GLN A 133 -0.97 -22.04 -9.48
N VAL A 134 -0.42 -22.50 -8.37
CA VAL A 134 0.04 -21.63 -7.29
C VAL A 134 1.08 -20.63 -7.79
N ALA A 135 2.05 -21.09 -8.58
CA ALA A 135 3.05 -20.22 -9.20
C ALA A 135 2.42 -19.20 -10.17
N ARG A 136 1.45 -19.61 -11.00
CA ARG A 136 0.70 -18.72 -11.90
C ARG A 136 -0.04 -17.63 -11.11
N ILE A 137 -0.77 -18.00 -10.05
CA ILE A 137 -1.54 -17.08 -9.20
C ILE A 137 -0.62 -16.07 -8.55
N TRP A 138 0.49 -16.52 -7.95
CA TRP A 138 1.42 -15.61 -7.27
C TRP A 138 2.19 -14.73 -8.25
N ARG A 139 2.50 -15.22 -9.46
CA ARG A 139 3.06 -14.41 -10.55
C ARG A 139 2.11 -13.28 -10.95
N VAL A 140 0.81 -13.54 -11.00
CA VAL A 140 -0.19 -12.48 -11.27
C VAL A 140 -0.17 -11.42 -10.19
N TYR A 141 -0.08 -11.77 -8.91
CA TYR A 141 0.07 -10.76 -7.85
C TYR A 141 1.27 -9.84 -8.12
N MET A 142 2.44 -10.41 -8.41
CA MET A 142 3.66 -9.63 -8.67
C MET A 142 3.57 -8.77 -9.93
N LEU A 143 2.96 -9.29 -11.00
CA LEU A 143 2.71 -8.53 -12.23
C LEU A 143 1.76 -7.35 -11.97
N SER A 144 0.70 -7.58 -11.17
CA SER A 144 -0.25 -6.54 -10.82
C SER A 144 0.38 -5.44 -9.96
N GLU A 145 1.23 -5.81 -9.01
CA GLU A 145 1.97 -4.86 -8.16
C GLU A 145 2.86 -3.95 -9.01
N LEU A 146 3.67 -4.52 -9.92
CA LEU A 146 4.53 -3.72 -10.80
C LEU A 146 3.72 -2.89 -11.81
N CYS A 147 2.68 -3.48 -12.40
CA CYS A 147 1.81 -2.77 -13.34
C CYS A 147 1.12 -1.57 -12.68
N ASP A 148 0.64 -1.73 -11.44
CA ASP A 148 -0.03 -0.67 -10.68
C ASP A 148 0.92 0.44 -10.21
N ASN A 149 2.23 0.16 -10.16
CA ASN A 149 3.25 1.15 -9.88
C ASN A 149 3.73 1.90 -11.14
N PHE A 150 3.97 1.19 -12.25
CA PHE A 150 4.64 1.75 -13.43
C PHE A 150 3.71 1.95 -14.65
N GLY A 151 2.50 1.40 -14.64
CA GLY A 151 1.54 1.48 -15.74
C GLY A 151 1.80 0.53 -16.90
N VAL A 152 2.94 -0.14 -16.90
CA VAL A 152 3.38 -1.15 -17.89
C VAL A 152 4.13 -2.26 -17.18
N VAL A 153 4.17 -3.45 -17.77
CA VAL A 153 4.90 -4.61 -17.24
C VAL A 153 5.30 -5.55 -18.37
N SER A 154 6.33 -6.36 -18.18
CA SER A 154 6.66 -7.46 -19.10
C SER A 154 6.00 -8.75 -18.63
N ILE A 155 5.25 -9.39 -19.52
CA ILE A 155 4.62 -10.70 -19.25
C ILE A 155 5.60 -11.83 -19.55
N ASP A 156 6.35 -11.75 -20.66
CA ASP A 156 7.18 -12.82 -21.22
C ASP A 156 8.68 -12.66 -20.94
N GLY A 157 9.05 -11.69 -20.09
CA GLY A 157 10.44 -11.45 -19.73
C GLY A 157 10.98 -12.42 -18.67
N TYR A 158 12.17 -12.09 -18.16
CA TYR A 158 12.79 -12.73 -17.00
C TYR A 158 13.51 -14.06 -17.29
N GLN A 159 13.72 -14.39 -18.57
CA GLN A 159 14.46 -15.61 -18.99
C GLN A 159 15.72 -15.30 -19.82
N GLY A 160 16.37 -14.18 -19.54
CA GLY A 160 17.66 -13.82 -20.14
C GLY A 160 17.59 -13.04 -21.46
N ALA A 161 16.40 -12.78 -22.00
CA ALA A 161 16.20 -11.89 -23.14
C ALA A 161 15.73 -10.50 -22.67
N ASN A 162 16.03 -9.47 -23.45
CA ASN A 162 15.46 -8.14 -23.21
C ASN A 162 13.93 -8.19 -23.31
N PRO A 163 13.20 -7.82 -22.25
CA PRO A 163 11.76 -7.93 -22.25
C PRO A 163 11.11 -6.89 -23.15
N THR A 164 9.96 -7.26 -23.75
CA THR A 164 8.98 -6.34 -24.32
C THR A 164 7.97 -5.97 -23.24
N TYR A 165 7.48 -4.73 -23.26
CA TYR A 165 6.51 -4.27 -22.29
C TYR A 165 5.13 -4.15 -22.90
N VAL A 166 4.12 -4.52 -22.13
CA VAL A 166 2.71 -4.33 -22.43
C VAL A 166 2.09 -3.28 -21.51
N GLY A 167 1.07 -2.59 -21.97
CA GLY A 167 0.32 -1.64 -21.15
C GLY A 167 -0.62 -2.31 -20.18
N ALA A 168 -1.11 -1.54 -19.21
CA ALA A 168 -2.01 -2.07 -18.18
C ALA A 168 -3.29 -2.71 -18.76
N LYS A 169 -3.81 -2.27 -19.90
CA LYS A 169 -4.97 -2.89 -20.54
C LYS A 169 -4.71 -4.36 -20.90
N GLU A 170 -3.62 -4.61 -21.60
CA GLU A 170 -3.23 -5.95 -22.03
C GLU A 170 -2.79 -6.81 -20.84
N ALA A 171 -2.00 -6.24 -19.93
CA ALA A 171 -1.56 -6.93 -18.72
C ALA A 171 -2.76 -7.39 -17.86
N TYR A 172 -3.78 -6.56 -17.70
CA TYR A 172 -4.98 -6.93 -16.93
C TYR A 172 -5.81 -8.02 -17.62
N ALA A 173 -5.96 -7.98 -18.94
CA ALA A 173 -6.62 -9.05 -19.68
C ALA A 173 -5.91 -10.39 -19.47
N TYR A 174 -4.58 -10.39 -19.58
CA TYR A 174 -3.76 -11.58 -19.30
C TYR A 174 -3.95 -12.06 -17.85
N MET A 175 -3.78 -11.19 -16.87
CA MET A 175 -3.87 -11.53 -15.44
C MET A 175 -5.24 -12.09 -15.04
N LEU A 176 -6.33 -11.52 -15.55
CA LEU A 176 -7.69 -12.01 -15.29
C LEU A 176 -7.93 -13.40 -15.85
N THR A 177 -7.38 -13.69 -17.05
CA THR A 177 -7.44 -15.03 -17.68
C THR A 177 -6.63 -16.04 -16.88
N GLU A 178 -5.39 -15.70 -16.52
CA GLU A 178 -4.51 -16.56 -15.71
C GLU A 178 -5.16 -16.96 -14.38
N LEU A 179 -5.74 -15.98 -13.65
CA LEU A 179 -6.41 -16.26 -12.38
C LEU A 179 -7.63 -17.17 -12.55
N LYS A 180 -8.43 -16.97 -13.62
CA LYS A 180 -9.58 -17.81 -13.91
C LYS A 180 -9.15 -19.25 -14.16
N GLU A 181 -8.27 -19.46 -15.11
CA GLU A 181 -7.79 -20.78 -15.48
C GLU A 181 -7.13 -21.52 -14.32
N ALA A 182 -6.25 -20.82 -13.56
CA ALA A 182 -5.61 -21.41 -12.42
C ALA A 182 -6.61 -21.82 -11.32
N ALA A 183 -7.62 -20.97 -11.04
CA ALA A 183 -8.68 -21.30 -10.08
C ALA A 183 -9.55 -22.48 -10.52
N ASP A 184 -9.89 -22.55 -11.81
CA ASP A 184 -10.67 -23.64 -12.39
C ASP A 184 -9.91 -24.98 -12.30
N ILE A 185 -8.61 -24.97 -12.57
CA ILE A 185 -7.76 -26.17 -12.44
C ILE A 185 -7.63 -26.60 -10.97
N LEU A 186 -7.42 -25.67 -10.05
CA LEU A 186 -7.32 -25.97 -8.60
C LEU A 186 -8.63 -26.52 -7.99
N ALA A 187 -9.77 -26.34 -8.66
CA ALA A 187 -11.03 -26.91 -8.20
C ALA A 187 -11.02 -28.45 -8.14
N THR A 188 -10.21 -29.10 -8.98
CA THR A 188 -10.14 -30.57 -9.09
C THR A 188 -8.75 -31.15 -8.97
N ALA A 189 -7.70 -30.34 -9.07
CA ALA A 189 -6.34 -30.80 -8.97
C ALA A 189 -5.99 -31.18 -7.52
N PRO A 190 -5.30 -32.32 -7.30
CA PRO A 190 -4.95 -32.75 -5.96
C PRO A 190 -3.90 -31.82 -5.34
N GLY A 191 -4.05 -31.55 -4.04
CA GLY A 191 -3.03 -30.88 -3.24
C GLY A 191 -1.84 -31.80 -2.94
N SER A 192 -0.79 -31.22 -2.36
CA SER A 192 0.35 -31.99 -1.86
C SER A 192 -0.05 -32.74 -0.57
N ASP A 193 0.23 -34.03 -0.53
CA ASP A 193 0.16 -34.89 0.64
C ASP A 193 1.51 -34.98 1.39
N ASN A 194 2.55 -34.32 0.84
CA ASN A 194 3.90 -34.29 1.42
C ASN A 194 4.03 -33.15 2.43
N GLY A 195 4.11 -33.48 3.72
CA GLY A 195 4.24 -32.51 4.80
C GLY A 195 5.47 -31.60 4.70
N GLU A 196 6.60 -32.08 4.16
CA GLU A 196 7.79 -31.26 3.97
C GLU A 196 7.59 -30.25 2.83
N THR A 197 6.94 -30.66 1.74
CA THR A 197 6.55 -29.73 0.67
C THR A 197 5.60 -28.65 1.21
N ASN A 198 4.61 -29.04 2.01
CA ASN A 198 3.60 -28.13 2.54
C ASN A 198 4.21 -27.05 3.45
N LYS A 199 5.28 -27.34 4.19
CA LYS A 199 6.00 -26.34 5.01
C LYS A 199 6.67 -25.23 4.18
N LEU A 200 6.90 -25.46 2.89
CA LEU A 200 7.53 -24.50 2.00
C LEU A 200 6.58 -23.41 1.53
N ASP A 201 5.27 -23.61 1.58
CA ASP A 201 4.30 -22.52 1.36
C ASP A 201 3.91 -21.90 2.69
N ARG A 202 4.52 -20.77 3.01
CA ARG A 202 4.28 -20.03 4.26
C ARG A 202 2.93 -19.32 4.33
N ALA A 203 2.20 -19.26 3.22
CA ALA A 203 0.87 -18.66 3.18
C ALA A 203 -0.22 -19.69 3.55
N TYR A 204 -0.28 -20.78 2.79
CA TYR A 204 -1.40 -21.73 2.86
C TYR A 204 -1.00 -23.19 2.95
N GLY A 205 0.31 -23.50 3.00
CA GLY A 205 0.77 -24.90 2.99
C GLY A 205 0.36 -25.66 1.74
N TYR A 206 0.32 -25.03 0.59
CA TYR A 206 -0.17 -25.55 -0.69
C TYR A 206 -1.61 -26.11 -0.64
N ASN A 207 -2.45 -25.59 0.26
CA ASN A 207 -3.86 -25.92 0.29
C ASN A 207 -4.57 -25.36 -0.95
N THR A 208 -5.00 -26.25 -1.84
CA THR A 208 -5.60 -25.87 -3.14
C THR A 208 -6.89 -25.07 -3.01
N ALA A 209 -7.73 -25.38 -2.02
CA ALA A 209 -8.97 -24.64 -1.78
C ALA A 209 -8.70 -23.19 -1.36
N LYS A 210 -7.71 -22.97 -0.48
CA LYS A 210 -7.32 -21.61 -0.06
C LYS A 210 -6.67 -20.83 -1.19
N TRP A 211 -5.79 -21.44 -1.97
CA TRP A 211 -5.20 -20.81 -3.14
C TRP A 211 -6.24 -20.48 -4.22
N ARG A 212 -7.24 -21.34 -4.40
CA ARG A 212 -8.38 -21.06 -5.28
C ARG A 212 -9.20 -19.86 -4.80
N ALA A 213 -9.51 -19.80 -3.50
CA ALA A 213 -10.22 -18.66 -2.90
C ALA A 213 -9.42 -17.36 -3.05
N TYR A 214 -8.10 -17.41 -2.87
CA TYR A 214 -7.23 -16.27 -3.12
C TYR A 214 -7.22 -15.83 -4.59
N ALA A 215 -7.12 -16.77 -5.53
CA ALA A 215 -7.18 -16.47 -6.95
C ALA A 215 -8.49 -15.75 -7.35
N ASN A 216 -9.63 -16.23 -6.85
CA ASN A 216 -10.92 -15.59 -7.09
C ASN A 216 -10.98 -14.19 -6.45
N SER A 217 -10.44 -14.02 -5.25
CA SER A 217 -10.39 -12.71 -4.57
C SER A 217 -9.50 -11.72 -5.33
N MET A 218 -8.33 -12.16 -5.79
CA MET A 218 -7.47 -11.35 -6.66
C MET A 218 -8.15 -11.02 -7.99
N ARG A 219 -8.89 -11.97 -8.56
CA ARG A 219 -9.66 -11.73 -9.79
C ARG A 219 -10.73 -10.66 -9.57
N MET A 220 -11.46 -10.70 -8.44
CA MET A 220 -12.41 -9.64 -8.05
C MET A 220 -11.72 -8.28 -7.89
N ARG A 221 -10.56 -8.23 -7.21
CA ARG A 221 -9.76 -7.00 -7.05
C ARG A 221 -9.36 -6.39 -8.40
N LEU A 222 -8.76 -7.19 -9.28
CA LEU A 222 -8.30 -6.73 -10.59
C LEU A 222 -9.46 -6.39 -11.53
N ALA A 223 -10.55 -7.14 -11.50
CA ALA A 223 -11.77 -6.82 -12.27
C ALA A 223 -12.35 -5.47 -11.82
N MET A 224 -12.45 -5.23 -10.50
CA MET A 224 -12.96 -3.95 -9.98
C MET A 224 -12.09 -2.76 -10.40
N ARG A 225 -10.77 -2.95 -10.59
CA ARG A 225 -9.89 -1.90 -11.15
C ARG A 225 -10.37 -1.37 -12.49
N LEU A 226 -10.95 -2.23 -13.33
CA LEU A 226 -11.41 -1.90 -14.68
C LEU A 226 -12.79 -1.24 -14.68
N SER A 227 -13.48 -1.15 -13.54
CA SER A 227 -14.88 -0.74 -13.45
C SER A 227 -15.22 0.60 -14.13
N GLU A 228 -14.26 1.55 -14.15
CA GLU A 228 -14.46 2.89 -14.73
C GLU A 228 -14.06 2.99 -16.21
N VAL A 229 -13.29 2.04 -16.74
CA VAL A 229 -12.75 2.09 -18.11
C VAL A 229 -13.24 0.97 -19.00
N ASP A 230 -13.52 -0.22 -18.45
CA ASP A 230 -14.05 -1.39 -19.14
C ASP A 230 -15.03 -2.14 -18.24
N ALA A 231 -16.20 -1.53 -18.03
CA ALA A 231 -17.22 -2.05 -17.11
C ALA A 231 -17.76 -3.43 -17.52
N THR A 232 -17.77 -3.77 -18.81
CA THR A 232 -18.22 -5.06 -19.32
C THR A 232 -17.28 -6.18 -18.92
N THR A 233 -15.99 -6.04 -19.21
CA THR A 233 -14.95 -7.00 -18.79
C THR A 233 -14.90 -7.10 -17.27
N ALA A 234 -14.94 -5.96 -16.57
CA ALA A 234 -14.95 -5.90 -15.11
C ALA A 234 -16.11 -6.71 -14.53
N LYS A 235 -17.35 -6.47 -15.00
CA LYS A 235 -18.55 -7.15 -14.54
C LYS A 235 -18.44 -8.67 -14.74
N THR A 236 -18.11 -9.11 -15.95
CA THR A 236 -18.03 -10.54 -16.30
C THR A 236 -17.06 -11.29 -15.38
N HIS A 237 -15.83 -10.80 -15.28
CA HIS A 237 -14.82 -11.45 -14.44
C HIS A 237 -15.14 -11.39 -12.95
N PHE A 238 -15.76 -10.29 -12.50
CA PHE A 238 -16.12 -10.14 -11.10
C PHE A 238 -17.25 -11.10 -10.70
N GLU A 239 -18.34 -11.13 -11.47
CA GLU A 239 -19.52 -11.98 -11.18
C GLU A 239 -19.14 -13.47 -11.15
N GLU A 240 -18.36 -13.92 -12.13
CA GLU A 240 -17.86 -15.30 -12.14
C GLU A 240 -16.97 -15.63 -10.93
N ALA A 241 -16.04 -14.75 -10.57
CA ALA A 241 -15.16 -14.96 -9.44
C ALA A 241 -15.92 -14.93 -8.10
N ALA A 242 -16.87 -14.02 -7.94
CA ALA A 242 -17.70 -13.93 -6.74
C ALA A 242 -18.60 -15.17 -6.57
N ALA A 243 -19.15 -15.69 -7.66
CA ALA A 243 -19.94 -16.93 -7.65
C ALA A 243 -19.08 -18.17 -7.32
N ALA A 244 -17.81 -18.20 -7.76
CA ALA A 244 -16.86 -19.28 -7.47
C ALA A 244 -16.33 -19.28 -6.03
N GLY A 245 -16.52 -18.17 -5.28
CA GLY A 245 -16.13 -18.01 -3.89
C GLY A 245 -14.71 -17.47 -3.70
N GLY A 246 -14.58 -16.48 -2.82
CA GLY A 246 -13.31 -15.84 -2.43
C GLY A 246 -12.99 -16.01 -0.95
N ILE A 247 -12.02 -15.24 -0.47
CA ILE A 247 -11.66 -15.16 0.94
C ILE A 247 -12.78 -14.47 1.71
N THR A 248 -13.49 -15.20 2.55
CA THR A 248 -14.62 -14.70 3.34
C THR A 248 -14.51 -14.99 4.83
N SER A 249 -13.41 -15.62 5.27
CA SER A 249 -13.15 -15.89 6.67
C SER A 249 -11.72 -15.53 7.08
N ALA A 250 -11.51 -15.26 8.35
CA ALA A 250 -10.18 -14.98 8.90
C ALA A 250 -9.19 -16.15 8.72
N SER A 251 -9.68 -17.39 8.66
CA SER A 251 -8.84 -18.58 8.43
C SER A 251 -8.29 -18.67 7.02
N ASP A 252 -8.90 -17.95 6.08
CA ASP A 252 -8.53 -17.97 4.67
C ASP A 252 -7.76 -16.71 4.24
N ARG A 253 -7.57 -15.75 5.18
CA ARG A 253 -6.80 -14.53 4.95
C ARG A 253 -5.43 -14.88 4.37
N PHE A 254 -5.04 -14.18 3.30
CA PHE A 254 -3.69 -14.33 2.78
C PHE A 254 -2.73 -13.48 3.60
N GLU A 255 -2.08 -14.14 4.52
CA GLU A 255 -1.07 -13.51 5.38
C GLU A 255 0.18 -14.39 5.47
N VAL A 256 1.33 -13.74 5.52
CA VAL A 256 2.63 -14.43 5.58
C VAL A 256 3.40 -13.95 6.79
N GLN A 257 3.84 -14.93 7.63
CA GLN A 257 4.70 -14.63 8.77
C GLN A 257 5.99 -13.98 8.29
N GLU A 258 6.29 -12.82 8.83
CA GLU A 258 7.56 -12.16 8.57
C GLU A 258 8.73 -12.90 9.24
N LYS A 259 9.90 -12.72 8.68
CA LYS A 259 11.14 -13.19 9.24
C LYS A 259 11.53 -12.33 10.43
N ASP A 260 11.98 -12.92 11.51
CA ASP A 260 12.43 -12.19 12.69
C ASP A 260 13.64 -11.30 12.38
N GLY A 261 13.61 -10.07 12.88
CA GLY A 261 14.72 -9.13 12.80
C GLY A 261 14.37 -7.78 12.19
N TRP A 262 15.41 -6.98 12.01
CA TRP A 262 15.31 -5.63 11.42
C TRP A 262 15.22 -5.62 9.90
N ASP A 263 15.41 -6.76 9.31
CA ASP A 263 15.51 -6.88 7.86
C ASP A 263 14.16 -6.99 7.17
N ASP A 264 13.08 -7.18 7.94
CA ASP A 264 11.75 -7.33 7.41
C ASP A 264 10.96 -6.01 7.40
N LEU A 265 9.81 -6.00 6.74
CA LEU A 265 8.96 -4.82 6.56
C LEU A 265 8.62 -4.13 7.89
N THR A 266 8.24 -4.88 8.90
CA THR A 266 7.87 -4.32 10.21
C THR A 266 9.07 -3.74 10.96
N GLY A 267 10.24 -4.35 10.83
CA GLY A 267 11.50 -3.78 11.31
C GLY A 267 11.80 -2.44 10.63
N VAL A 268 11.60 -2.37 9.32
CA VAL A 268 11.75 -1.12 8.55
C VAL A 268 10.77 -0.05 9.02
N MET A 269 9.51 -0.38 9.24
CA MET A 269 8.53 0.56 9.79
C MET A 269 8.88 1.04 11.20
N SER A 270 9.72 0.32 11.93
CA SER A 270 10.22 0.73 13.24
C SER A 270 11.46 1.62 13.19
N ARG A 271 12.08 1.86 12.04
CA ARG A 271 13.24 2.76 11.90
C ARG A 271 12.88 4.20 12.20
N GLN A 272 13.84 4.95 12.75
CA GLN A 272 13.65 6.32 13.23
C GLN A 272 13.07 7.25 12.16
N TRP A 273 13.63 7.26 10.98
CA TRP A 273 13.25 8.15 9.90
C TRP A 273 11.91 7.80 9.24
N ASN A 274 11.38 6.60 9.50
CA ASN A 274 10.10 6.18 8.93
C ASN A 274 8.88 6.67 9.72
N HIS A 275 9.05 7.16 10.90
CA HIS A 275 8.09 7.78 11.81
C HIS A 275 6.78 7.04 12.06
N GLN A 276 6.06 6.59 11.05
CA GLN A 276 4.77 5.91 11.10
C GLN A 276 3.72 6.67 11.90
N ILE A 277 3.72 8.00 11.76
CA ILE A 277 2.75 8.89 12.41
C ILE A 277 1.43 8.89 11.66
N LEU A 278 0.38 9.24 12.39
CA LEU A 278 -0.98 9.39 11.90
C LEU A 278 -1.03 10.34 10.69
N SER A 279 -1.70 9.92 9.61
CA SER A 279 -1.95 10.78 8.46
C SER A 279 -3.16 11.69 8.69
N PRO A 280 -3.20 12.88 8.09
CA PRO A 280 -4.39 13.74 8.12
C PRO A 280 -5.61 13.06 7.51
N THR A 281 -5.45 12.37 6.38
CA THR A 281 -6.51 11.58 5.75
C THR A 281 -7.13 10.59 6.72
N TYR A 282 -6.32 9.71 7.32
CA TYR A 282 -6.84 8.75 8.28
C TYR A 282 -7.55 9.44 9.44
N SER A 283 -6.94 10.50 10.02
CA SER A 283 -7.52 11.26 11.12
C SER A 283 -8.90 11.84 10.74
N ASN A 284 -9.01 12.51 9.60
CA ASN A 284 -10.26 13.10 9.14
C ASN A 284 -11.35 12.06 8.84
N LEU A 285 -10.96 10.86 8.38
CA LEU A 285 -11.91 9.78 8.13
C LEU A 285 -12.46 9.15 9.40
N VAL A 286 -11.66 9.06 10.49
CA VAL A 286 -12.08 8.38 11.73
C VAL A 286 -12.71 9.31 12.76
N LEU A 287 -12.40 10.62 12.74
CA LEU A 287 -12.96 11.58 13.67
C LEU A 287 -14.47 11.78 13.45
N GLY A 288 -15.27 11.46 14.46
CA GLY A 288 -16.72 11.49 14.41
C GLY A 288 -17.37 10.22 13.87
N LEU A 289 -16.63 9.36 13.14
CA LEU A 289 -17.20 8.19 12.46
C LEU A 289 -17.71 7.14 13.45
N GLY A 290 -18.95 6.70 13.25
CA GLY A 290 -19.57 5.63 14.03
C GLY A 290 -20.15 6.07 15.37
N GLY A 291 -20.02 7.34 15.76
CA GLY A 291 -20.68 7.89 16.95
C GLY A 291 -20.19 7.33 18.30
N VAL A 292 -19.05 6.60 18.31
CA VAL A 292 -18.57 5.93 19.53
C VAL A 292 -17.73 6.89 20.37
N SER A 293 -18.14 7.11 21.63
CA SER A 293 -17.42 8.01 22.54
C SER A 293 -16.01 7.50 22.88
N SER A 294 -15.03 8.39 22.88
CA SER A 294 -13.70 8.10 23.38
C SER A 294 -13.69 7.70 24.85
N ALA A 295 -14.59 8.24 25.66
CA ALA A 295 -14.70 7.87 27.08
C ALA A 295 -15.08 6.40 27.30
N THR A 296 -15.82 5.78 26.37
CA THR A 296 -16.15 4.35 26.45
C THR A 296 -15.02 3.44 25.94
N GLN A 297 -14.11 3.99 25.15
CA GLN A 297 -12.98 3.27 24.58
C GLN A 297 -11.71 3.36 25.45
N LEU A 298 -11.53 4.51 26.10
CA LEU A 298 -10.37 4.87 26.92
C LEU A 298 -10.81 4.95 28.39
N THR A 299 -10.95 3.80 29.04
CA THR A 299 -11.50 3.68 30.41
C THR A 299 -10.49 3.99 31.51
N ASP A 300 -9.20 4.09 31.20
CA ASP A 300 -8.18 4.48 32.17
C ASP A 300 -8.35 5.96 32.56
N ALA A 301 -8.33 6.24 33.86
CA ALA A 301 -8.54 7.56 34.40
C ALA A 301 -7.58 8.65 33.87
N ARG A 302 -6.38 8.24 33.42
CA ARG A 302 -5.38 9.16 32.86
C ARG A 302 -5.87 9.91 31.61
N TYR A 303 -6.86 9.38 30.89
CA TYR A 303 -7.40 10.02 29.68
C TYR A 303 -8.59 10.92 29.95
N ALA A 304 -9.29 10.74 31.05
CA ALA A 304 -10.61 11.34 31.28
C ALA A 304 -10.62 12.87 31.14
N SER A 305 -9.62 13.56 31.70
CA SER A 305 -9.50 15.02 31.62
C SER A 305 -9.06 15.56 30.27
N HIS A 306 -8.60 14.68 29.36
CA HIS A 306 -8.11 15.06 28.04
C HIS A 306 -9.17 14.89 26.95
N ILE A 307 -10.27 14.18 27.21
CA ILE A 307 -11.33 13.97 26.22
C ILE A 307 -12.15 15.26 26.06
N LYS A 308 -12.21 15.76 24.84
CA LYS A 308 -12.91 16.99 24.45
C LYS A 308 -14.34 16.73 24.00
N PRO A 309 -15.21 17.72 23.98
CA PRO A 309 -16.57 17.61 23.42
C PRO A 309 -16.53 17.18 21.93
N ALA A 310 -17.59 16.51 21.46
CA ALA A 310 -17.68 15.99 20.10
C ALA A 310 -17.69 17.09 19.03
N ASP A 311 -18.21 18.26 19.38
CA ASP A 311 -18.30 19.45 18.52
C ASP A 311 -17.05 20.36 18.60
N TYR A 312 -15.97 19.91 19.26
CA TYR A 312 -14.74 20.67 19.42
C TYR A 312 -13.74 20.39 18.30
N LEU A 313 -13.23 21.46 17.67
CA LEU A 313 -12.24 21.38 16.60
C LEU A 313 -10.79 21.38 17.09
N GLY A 314 -10.55 21.97 18.25
CA GLY A 314 -9.23 22.23 18.78
C GLY A 314 -8.95 23.72 19.00
N VAL A 315 -7.68 24.03 19.22
CA VAL A 315 -7.18 25.39 19.38
C VAL A 315 -6.79 25.95 18.01
N ARG A 316 -7.37 27.09 17.62
CA ARG A 316 -7.08 27.74 16.36
C ARG A 316 -5.78 28.55 16.44
N TYR A 317 -4.85 28.25 15.54
CA TYR A 317 -3.55 28.92 15.40
C TYR A 317 -3.29 29.27 13.92
N ASP A 318 -4.14 30.07 13.30
CA ASP A 318 -4.12 30.44 11.88
C ASP A 318 -2.88 31.24 11.44
N LYS A 319 -2.07 31.75 12.37
CA LYS A 319 -0.74 32.34 12.07
C LYS A 319 0.41 31.37 12.18
N HIS A 320 0.18 30.11 12.61
CA HIS A 320 1.23 29.10 12.86
C HIS A 320 1.04 27.81 12.07
N PHE A 321 -0.16 27.58 11.55
CA PHE A 321 -0.49 26.40 10.76
C PHE A 321 -0.86 26.77 9.33
N PRO A 322 -0.55 25.92 8.34
CA PRO A 322 -0.94 26.20 6.96
C PRO A 322 -2.45 26.22 6.80
N LEU A 323 -2.92 27.12 5.93
CA LEU A 323 -4.32 27.26 5.54
C LEU A 323 -4.54 26.99 4.04
N THR A 324 -3.45 26.91 3.27
CA THR A 324 -3.48 26.70 1.82
C THR A 324 -3.44 25.22 1.50
N THR A 325 -4.48 24.51 1.93
CA THR A 325 -4.70 23.07 1.78
C THR A 325 -6.20 22.78 1.83
N THR A 326 -6.64 21.63 1.31
CA THR A 326 -8.03 21.15 1.46
C THR A 326 -8.25 20.33 2.72
N ASP A 327 -7.25 20.21 3.61
CA ASP A 327 -7.40 19.54 4.90
C ASP A 327 -8.43 20.26 5.76
N PRO A 328 -9.56 19.64 6.13
CA PRO A 328 -10.59 20.30 6.94
C PRO A 328 -10.15 20.58 8.39
N SER A 329 -9.03 20.01 8.83
CA SER A 329 -8.42 20.29 10.15
C SER A 329 -7.35 21.39 10.11
N ALA A 330 -7.12 22.01 8.93
CA ALA A 330 -6.12 23.07 8.76
C ALA A 330 -6.34 24.24 9.72
N GLY A 331 -5.26 24.74 10.31
CA GLY A 331 -5.29 25.85 11.28
C GLY A 331 -5.60 25.44 12.72
N PHE A 332 -5.97 24.18 12.98
CA PHE A 332 -6.32 23.71 14.32
C PHE A 332 -5.27 22.79 14.92
N TYR A 333 -5.13 22.88 16.23
CA TYR A 333 -4.40 21.95 17.10
C TYR A 333 -5.38 21.33 18.10
N MET A 334 -5.53 20.01 18.08
CA MET A 334 -6.35 19.31 19.06
C MET A 334 -5.56 19.18 20.38
N ASP A 335 -5.93 20.00 21.36
CA ASP A 335 -5.32 20.07 22.68
C ASP A 335 -5.84 18.99 23.66
N GLY A 336 -6.21 17.86 23.13
CA GLY A 336 -6.73 16.70 23.84
C GLY A 336 -7.11 15.57 22.88
N LEU A 337 -7.98 14.70 23.37
CA LEU A 337 -8.51 13.55 22.62
C LEU A 337 -9.89 13.87 22.07
N PRO A 338 -10.25 13.42 20.87
CA PRO A 338 -11.56 13.68 20.29
C PRO A 338 -12.68 13.04 21.14
N GLY A 339 -13.84 13.69 21.22
CA GLY A 339 -14.98 13.16 21.95
C GLY A 339 -15.60 11.92 21.32
N ILE A 340 -15.57 11.84 19.98
CA ILE A 340 -16.10 10.73 19.18
C ILE A 340 -15.06 10.33 18.13
N ILE A 341 -14.77 9.04 18.02
CA ILE A 341 -13.83 8.50 17.04
C ILE A 341 -14.14 7.02 16.74
N ASP A 342 -13.83 6.60 15.53
CA ASP A 342 -13.88 5.18 15.13
C ASP A 342 -13.04 4.31 16.09
N PRO A 343 -13.59 3.24 16.66
CA PRO A 343 -12.87 2.41 17.65
C PRO A 343 -11.57 1.80 17.13
N ARG A 344 -11.45 1.57 15.82
CA ARG A 344 -10.24 1.03 15.21
C ARG A 344 -9.06 2.00 15.28
N ALA A 345 -9.33 3.30 15.41
CA ALA A 345 -8.28 4.33 15.45
C ALA A 345 -7.33 4.12 16.63
N TYR A 346 -7.84 3.96 17.86
CA TYR A 346 -7.03 3.69 19.06
C TYR A 346 -6.41 2.28 19.09
N LYS A 347 -6.91 1.37 18.25
CA LYS A 347 -6.31 0.03 18.07
C LYS A 347 -5.17 0.05 17.05
N THR A 348 -5.14 1.02 16.16
CA THR A 348 -4.13 1.11 15.11
C THR A 348 -3.01 2.08 15.48
N PHE A 349 -3.38 3.23 16.06
CA PHE A 349 -2.43 4.28 16.42
C PHE A 349 -2.44 4.52 17.93
N ILE A 350 -1.26 4.59 18.52
CA ILE A 350 -1.07 4.90 19.95
C ILE A 350 -1.04 6.41 20.12
N ILE A 351 -1.79 6.87 21.12
CA ILE A 351 -1.95 8.30 21.46
C ILE A 351 -0.58 8.94 21.72
N ALA A 352 -0.42 10.21 21.29
CA ALA A 352 0.84 10.95 21.46
C ALA A 352 1.27 10.98 22.93
N GLY A 353 2.54 10.64 23.20
CA GLY A 353 3.14 10.67 24.53
C GLY A 353 2.60 9.62 25.51
N ASP A 354 1.78 8.67 25.09
CA ASP A 354 1.21 7.60 25.94
C ASP A 354 2.21 6.45 26.14
N THR A 355 3.30 6.74 26.83
CA THR A 355 4.40 5.78 27.08
C THR A 355 4.03 4.65 28.02
N GLU A 356 2.88 4.71 28.69
CA GLU A 356 2.36 3.66 29.55
C GLU A 356 1.57 2.59 28.76
N ASN A 357 1.24 2.88 27.51
CA ASN A 357 0.58 1.91 26.65
C ASN A 357 1.58 0.83 26.22
N PRO A 358 1.28 -0.48 26.43
CA PRO A 358 2.19 -1.57 26.07
C PRO A 358 2.51 -1.64 24.58
N ASP A 359 1.62 -1.11 23.73
CA ASP A 359 1.83 -1.02 22.28
C ASP A 359 2.60 0.25 21.86
N PHE A 360 3.07 1.07 22.82
CA PHE A 360 3.93 2.21 22.49
C PHE A 360 5.28 1.72 21.98
N CYS A 361 5.63 2.09 20.75
CA CYS A 361 6.87 1.64 20.14
C CYS A 361 8.04 2.49 20.59
N PHE A 362 8.84 1.94 21.50
CA PHE A 362 10.15 2.46 21.85
C PHE A 362 11.19 1.85 20.92
N TYR A 363 11.82 2.67 20.12
CA TYR A 363 13.04 2.24 19.45
C TYR A 363 14.23 3.00 20.05
N PRO A 364 15.39 2.36 20.31
CA PRO A 364 16.46 2.99 21.06
C PRO A 364 16.93 4.34 20.54
N SER A 365 17.04 4.50 19.23
CA SER A 365 17.42 5.77 18.59
C SER A 365 16.31 6.83 18.59
N TRP A 366 15.09 6.46 18.98
CA TRP A 366 13.90 7.32 18.91
C TRP A 366 13.30 7.70 20.23
N SER A 367 13.67 6.99 21.29
CA SER A 367 12.99 7.11 22.58
C SER A 367 12.84 8.56 23.01
N LYS A 368 13.87 9.38 22.83
CA LYS A 368 13.79 10.80 23.17
C LYS A 368 12.83 11.58 22.27
N ALA A 369 12.94 11.46 20.95
CA ALA A 369 12.06 12.19 20.02
C ALA A 369 10.60 11.75 20.14
N ALA A 370 10.38 10.45 20.34
CA ALA A 370 9.03 9.87 20.48
C ALA A 370 8.34 10.22 21.79
N THR A 371 9.10 10.43 22.87
CA THR A 371 8.59 10.74 24.21
C THR A 371 8.62 12.24 24.54
N THR A 372 9.29 13.06 23.73
CA THR A 372 9.28 14.52 23.89
C THR A 372 7.95 15.06 23.36
N THR A 373 7.13 15.60 24.24
CA THR A 373 5.79 16.10 23.91
C THR A 373 5.66 17.61 24.09
N GLU A 374 6.64 18.26 24.72
CA GLU A 374 6.62 19.72 24.93
C GLU A 374 7.44 20.41 23.85
N TYR A 375 6.76 21.29 23.13
CA TYR A 375 7.33 22.06 22.02
C TYR A 375 6.78 23.50 22.06
N LYS A 376 7.38 24.37 21.26
CA LYS A 376 7.09 25.78 21.26
C LYS A 376 6.44 26.23 19.97
N LEU A 377 5.54 27.20 20.10
CA LEU A 377 5.21 28.13 19.05
C LEU A 377 6.04 29.39 19.30
N LYS A 378 6.68 29.89 18.25
CA LYS A 378 7.40 31.17 18.27
C LYS A 378 6.44 32.31 18.02
N ASP A 379 6.81 33.55 18.34
CA ASP A 379 6.04 34.70 17.97
C ASP A 379 5.96 34.85 16.45
N ALA A 380 4.75 35.11 15.91
CA ALA A 380 4.52 35.15 14.48
C ALA A 380 5.25 36.33 13.78
N THR A 381 5.69 37.34 14.54
CA THR A 381 6.44 38.50 14.03
C THR A 381 7.91 38.50 14.43
N ASP A 382 8.29 37.73 15.45
CA ASP A 382 9.65 37.66 15.96
C ASP A 382 9.97 36.20 16.33
N LYS A 383 10.49 35.44 15.36
CA LYS A 383 10.83 34.00 15.50
C LYS A 383 11.89 33.69 16.57
N GLU A 384 12.59 34.69 17.08
CA GLU A 384 13.53 34.51 18.19
C GLU A 384 12.83 34.48 19.56
N LYS A 385 11.59 34.92 19.63
CA LYS A 385 10.78 34.90 20.85
C LYS A 385 9.84 33.71 20.89
N ASP A 386 9.70 33.15 22.08
CA ASP A 386 8.67 32.14 22.34
C ASP A 386 7.31 32.82 22.55
N PHE A 387 6.30 32.33 21.83
CA PHE A 387 4.93 32.72 22.04
C PHE A 387 4.27 31.85 23.10
N LYS A 388 4.36 30.51 22.94
CA LYS A 388 3.69 29.57 23.85
C LYS A 388 4.37 28.22 23.83
N THR A 389 4.48 27.57 25.01
CA THR A 389 4.82 26.17 25.12
C THR A 389 3.54 25.33 25.10
N ILE A 390 3.51 24.28 24.31
CA ILE A 390 2.40 23.33 24.17
C ILE A 390 2.89 21.95 24.54
N ASN A 391 2.11 21.24 25.38
CA ASN A 391 2.33 19.83 25.67
C ASN A 391 1.35 18.99 24.87
N ALA A 392 1.88 18.13 24.01
CA ALA A 392 1.12 17.23 23.14
C ALA A 392 0.79 15.88 23.77
N LYS A 393 1.13 15.65 25.05
CA LYS A 393 0.79 14.40 25.73
C LYS A 393 -0.73 14.23 25.79
N TYR A 394 -1.20 13.04 25.41
CA TYR A 394 -2.62 12.71 25.32
C TYR A 394 -3.42 13.62 24.37
N THR A 395 -2.87 13.85 23.18
CA THR A 395 -3.54 14.58 22.09
C THR A 395 -3.68 13.71 20.85
N TRP A 396 -4.53 14.16 19.91
CA TRP A 396 -4.78 13.47 18.64
C TRP A 396 -4.61 14.44 17.47
N ASN A 397 -3.37 14.61 17.02
CA ASN A 397 -3.02 15.51 15.95
C ASN A 397 -2.42 14.77 14.77
N ALA A 398 -2.68 15.26 13.57
CA ALA A 398 -2.01 14.89 12.34
C ALA A 398 -1.69 16.16 11.56
N TRP A 399 -0.53 16.19 10.91
CA TRP A 399 -0.09 17.37 10.19
C TRP A 399 -0.08 17.11 8.69
N VAL A 400 -0.72 18.02 7.95
CA VAL A 400 -0.67 18.00 6.50
C VAL A 400 0.78 18.17 6.03
N GLY A 401 1.20 17.32 5.11
CA GLY A 401 2.50 17.46 4.46
C GLY A 401 2.50 18.57 3.41
N GLY A 402 3.67 18.83 2.85
CA GLY A 402 3.81 19.84 1.81
C GLY A 402 4.83 20.92 2.16
N SER A 403 4.65 22.13 1.67
CA SER A 403 5.55 23.25 1.92
C SER A 403 4.87 24.31 2.80
N TRP A 404 5.28 24.36 4.03
CA TRP A 404 4.75 25.29 5.06
C TRP A 404 5.35 26.71 4.96
N GLY A 405 6.35 26.91 4.09
CA GLY A 405 7.00 28.22 3.94
C GLY A 405 7.59 28.71 5.26
N ASP A 406 7.36 29.97 5.57
CA ASP A 406 7.90 30.61 6.78
C ASP A 406 7.31 30.06 8.10
N LEU A 407 6.16 29.38 8.03
CA LEU A 407 5.54 28.76 9.22
C LEU A 407 6.42 27.66 9.84
N ASN A 408 7.30 27.02 9.07
CA ASN A 408 8.27 26.07 9.59
C ASN A 408 9.24 26.67 10.61
N ALA A 409 9.50 27.97 10.54
CA ALA A 409 10.44 28.66 11.44
C ALA A 409 9.80 29.04 12.79
N ILE A 410 8.47 29.06 12.86
CA ILE A 410 7.72 29.50 14.05
C ILE A 410 6.88 28.40 14.70
N ASN A 411 6.91 27.17 14.13
CA ASN A 411 6.13 26.06 14.63
C ASN A 411 6.97 24.80 14.88
N ASP A 412 7.40 24.66 16.14
CA ASP A 412 8.17 23.48 16.57
C ASP A 412 7.29 22.25 16.90
N LEU A 413 5.96 22.34 16.77
CA LEU A 413 5.02 21.25 17.06
C LEU A 413 5.06 20.10 16.03
N VAL A 414 5.61 20.34 14.84
CA VAL A 414 5.64 19.33 13.77
C VAL A 414 6.76 18.30 14.06
N GLN A 415 6.55 17.51 15.11
CA GLN A 415 7.53 16.56 15.64
C GLN A 415 6.88 15.20 15.90
N VAL A 416 7.69 14.14 15.87
CA VAL A 416 7.24 12.76 16.05
C VAL A 416 6.49 12.54 17.38
N GLY A 417 6.92 13.17 18.46
CA GLY A 417 6.34 13.03 19.80
C GLY A 417 5.00 13.74 19.98
N THR A 418 4.57 14.57 19.00
CA THR A 418 3.33 15.33 19.09
C THR A 418 2.14 14.69 18.38
N MET A 419 2.36 13.55 17.73
CA MET A 419 1.35 12.86 16.92
C MET A 419 1.21 11.39 17.32
N PRO A 420 0.00 10.82 17.22
CA PRO A 420 -0.21 9.39 17.33
C PRO A 420 0.65 8.62 16.34
N ARG A 421 1.12 7.44 16.73
CA ARG A 421 1.99 6.59 15.92
C ARG A 421 1.44 5.18 15.82
N LEU A 422 1.75 4.52 14.71
CA LEU A 422 1.38 3.12 14.49
C LEU A 422 1.85 2.26 15.68
N GLY A 423 0.94 1.46 16.23
CA GLY A 423 1.20 0.63 17.41
C GLY A 423 2.28 -0.44 17.20
N LEU A 424 2.96 -0.83 18.27
CA LEU A 424 4.04 -1.82 18.26
C LEU A 424 3.58 -3.15 17.64
N LYS A 425 2.33 -3.56 17.88
CA LYS A 425 1.76 -4.78 17.31
C LYS A 425 1.84 -4.86 15.77
N TYR A 426 1.95 -3.72 15.09
CA TYR A 426 2.16 -3.65 13.63
C TYR A 426 3.61 -3.38 13.22
N ARG A 427 4.48 -3.19 14.20
CA ARG A 427 5.87 -2.75 13.99
C ARG A 427 6.90 -3.71 14.57
N ASN A 428 6.50 -4.89 14.96
CA ASN A 428 7.41 -5.94 15.43
C ASN A 428 7.59 -7.02 14.34
N SER A 429 8.73 -7.69 14.35
CA SER A 429 9.12 -8.69 13.34
C SER A 429 8.40 -10.03 13.47
N THR A 430 7.55 -10.20 14.49
CA THR A 430 6.75 -11.42 14.67
C THR A 430 5.40 -11.34 13.97
N ASN A 431 5.11 -10.23 13.29
CA ASN A 431 3.86 -10.02 12.57
C ASN A 431 3.71 -10.90 11.33
N LYS A 432 2.45 -11.05 10.96
CA LYS A 432 2.07 -11.56 9.64
C LYS A 432 1.63 -10.40 8.77
N ARG A 433 2.35 -10.17 7.67
CA ARG A 433 1.92 -9.21 6.67
C ARG A 433 0.70 -9.74 5.94
N VAL A 434 -0.37 -8.94 5.92
CA VAL A 434 -1.57 -9.25 5.15
C VAL A 434 -1.42 -8.76 3.71
N PHE A 435 -1.65 -9.63 2.74
CA PHE A 435 -1.72 -9.32 1.31
C PHE A 435 -3.17 -9.24 0.80
N PHE A 436 -4.08 -9.97 1.46
CA PHE A 436 -5.51 -9.91 1.17
C PHE A 436 -6.32 -10.34 2.40
N GLY A 437 -7.19 -9.45 2.89
CA GLY A 437 -8.07 -9.74 4.02
C GLY A 437 -9.51 -10.03 3.58
N GLU A 438 -10.24 -10.80 4.39
CA GLU A 438 -11.67 -11.11 4.16
C GLU A 438 -12.54 -9.86 4.07
N TRP A 439 -12.18 -8.80 4.78
CA TRP A 439 -12.89 -7.51 4.70
C TRP A 439 -12.86 -6.93 3.28
N GLU A 440 -11.75 -7.12 2.55
CA GLU A 440 -11.64 -6.58 1.20
C GLU A 440 -12.58 -7.29 0.23
N THR A 441 -12.70 -8.63 0.31
CA THR A 441 -13.69 -9.37 -0.48
C THR A 441 -15.09 -8.83 -0.25
N TYR A 442 -15.46 -8.59 1.00
CA TYR A 442 -16.78 -8.06 1.33
C TYR A 442 -17.00 -6.64 0.79
N PHE A 443 -16.02 -5.75 0.90
CA PHE A 443 -16.14 -4.40 0.33
C PHE A 443 -16.17 -4.39 -1.19
N LEU A 444 -15.45 -5.29 -1.85
CA LEU A 444 -15.53 -5.46 -3.31
C LEU A 444 -16.93 -5.96 -3.74
N ILE A 445 -17.51 -6.91 -3.01
CA ILE A 445 -18.88 -7.39 -3.25
C ILE A 445 -19.89 -6.26 -3.01
N ALA A 446 -19.72 -5.47 -1.96
CA ALA A 446 -20.59 -4.32 -1.68
C ALA A 446 -20.55 -3.28 -2.81
N GLU A 447 -19.36 -2.95 -3.33
CA GLU A 447 -19.19 -2.06 -4.46
C GLU A 447 -19.85 -2.62 -5.73
N ALA A 448 -19.66 -3.91 -6.01
CA ALA A 448 -20.26 -4.58 -7.16
C ALA A 448 -21.81 -4.55 -7.09
N ALA A 449 -22.38 -4.77 -5.90
CA ALA A 449 -23.83 -4.68 -5.69
C ALA A 449 -24.36 -3.26 -5.95
N VAL A 450 -23.65 -2.23 -5.49
CA VAL A 450 -24.00 -0.81 -5.76
C VAL A 450 -23.93 -0.49 -7.27
N ARG A 451 -23.03 -1.15 -8.00
CA ARG A 451 -22.94 -1.05 -9.47
C ARG A 451 -24.02 -1.85 -10.21
N GLY A 452 -24.90 -2.57 -9.51
CA GLY A 452 -25.94 -3.40 -10.11
C GLY A 452 -25.40 -4.71 -10.72
N TRP A 453 -24.26 -5.21 -10.26
CA TRP A 453 -23.70 -6.48 -10.67
C TRP A 453 -24.32 -7.63 -9.87
N THR A 454 -24.34 -8.84 -10.45
CA THR A 454 -24.86 -10.05 -9.79
C THR A 454 -23.82 -10.60 -8.82
N VAL A 455 -24.11 -10.54 -7.55
CA VAL A 455 -23.20 -10.97 -6.48
C VAL A 455 -23.96 -11.74 -5.38
N PRO A 456 -23.25 -12.55 -4.57
CA PRO A 456 -23.91 -13.47 -3.61
C PRO A 456 -24.52 -12.77 -2.38
N LEU A 457 -24.25 -11.49 -2.15
CA LEU A 457 -24.76 -10.74 -1.01
C LEU A 457 -25.35 -9.41 -1.47
N THR A 458 -26.31 -8.88 -0.68
CA THR A 458 -26.74 -7.49 -0.88
C THR A 458 -25.61 -6.53 -0.58
N GLY A 459 -25.67 -5.31 -1.11
CA GLY A 459 -24.67 -4.28 -0.82
C GLY A 459 -24.55 -4.01 0.68
N LYS A 460 -25.68 -3.95 1.40
CA LYS A 460 -25.74 -3.75 2.85
C LYS A 460 -25.06 -4.90 3.60
N ASP A 461 -25.46 -6.14 3.32
CA ASP A 461 -24.91 -7.30 4.02
C ASP A 461 -23.39 -7.42 3.82
N ALA A 462 -22.92 -7.21 2.59
CA ALA A 462 -21.49 -7.25 2.29
C ALA A 462 -20.73 -6.10 2.99
N TYR A 463 -21.25 -4.89 2.94
CA TYR A 463 -20.66 -3.74 3.63
C TYR A 463 -20.52 -3.97 5.14
N GLU A 464 -21.60 -4.40 5.80
CA GLU A 464 -21.61 -4.66 7.24
C GLU A 464 -20.69 -5.84 7.62
N LYS A 465 -20.63 -6.91 6.79
CA LYS A 465 -19.68 -8.01 6.99
C LYS A 465 -18.22 -7.53 6.85
N GLY A 466 -17.92 -6.67 5.92
CA GLY A 466 -16.58 -6.08 5.77
C GLY A 466 -16.16 -5.27 7.00
N ILE A 467 -17.06 -4.47 7.55
CA ILE A 467 -16.81 -3.72 8.79
C ILE A 467 -16.60 -4.68 9.96
N ARG A 468 -17.46 -5.68 10.15
CA ARG A 468 -17.35 -6.67 11.22
C ARG A 468 -16.02 -7.42 11.14
N ALA A 469 -15.60 -7.84 9.95
CA ALA A 469 -14.31 -8.50 9.74
C ALA A 469 -13.13 -7.58 10.12
N SER A 470 -13.16 -6.32 9.74
CA SER A 470 -12.15 -5.33 10.11
C SER A 470 -12.10 -5.07 11.63
N PHE A 471 -13.26 -4.95 12.28
CA PHE A 471 -13.35 -4.79 13.73
C PHE A 471 -12.75 -6.01 14.45
N ALA A 472 -13.09 -7.22 14.02
CA ALA A 472 -12.55 -8.46 14.58
C ALA A 472 -11.03 -8.54 14.41
N TYR A 473 -10.50 -8.20 13.21
CA TYR A 473 -9.07 -8.19 12.94
C TYR A 473 -8.30 -7.23 13.85
N GLN A 474 -8.83 -6.04 14.05
CA GLN A 474 -8.17 -5.01 14.86
C GLN A 474 -8.44 -5.12 16.35
N GLY A 475 -9.43 -5.93 16.76
CA GLY A 475 -9.85 -6.06 18.17
C GLY A 475 -10.56 -4.80 18.66
N ALA A 476 -11.45 -4.22 17.85
CA ALA A 476 -12.09 -2.92 18.10
C ALA A 476 -13.39 -2.99 18.92
N GLY A 477 -13.73 -4.14 19.49
CA GLY A 477 -14.89 -4.30 20.37
C GLY A 477 -16.22 -4.44 19.63
N SER A 478 -17.35 -4.03 20.28
CA SER A 478 -18.69 -4.17 19.71
C SER A 478 -18.89 -3.26 18.51
N VAL A 479 -19.50 -3.82 17.46
CA VAL A 479 -19.70 -3.13 16.17
C VAL A 479 -21.16 -2.74 15.94
N ASP A 480 -22.12 -3.23 16.73
CA ASP A 480 -23.54 -3.11 16.38
C ASP A 480 -24.04 -1.66 16.45
N SER A 481 -23.70 -0.92 17.50
CA SER A 481 -24.03 0.52 17.58
C SER A 481 -23.30 1.36 16.54
N TYR A 482 -22.09 0.95 16.15
CA TYR A 482 -21.32 1.60 15.11
C TYR A 482 -22.02 1.51 13.75
N LEU A 483 -22.56 0.33 13.39
CA LEU A 483 -23.22 0.08 12.10
C LEU A 483 -24.50 0.92 11.90
N THR A 484 -25.15 1.32 12.98
CA THR A 484 -26.38 2.12 12.92
C THR A 484 -26.16 3.63 13.04
N SER A 485 -24.90 4.04 13.22
CA SER A 485 -24.57 5.46 13.45
C SER A 485 -24.75 6.33 12.20
N GLN A 486 -25.46 7.43 12.37
CA GLN A 486 -25.66 8.47 11.36
C GLN A 486 -24.69 9.66 11.53
N THR A 487 -23.81 9.59 12.52
CA THR A 487 -22.84 10.65 12.81
C THR A 487 -21.82 10.76 11.67
N TYR A 488 -21.65 11.97 11.15
CA TYR A 488 -20.68 12.25 10.11
C TYR A 488 -19.27 12.36 10.68
N ASN A 489 -18.30 11.85 9.92
CA ASN A 489 -16.90 12.16 10.15
C ASN A 489 -16.55 13.58 9.65
N ARG A 490 -15.27 13.95 9.74
CA ARG A 490 -14.79 15.29 9.33
C ARG A 490 -14.92 15.56 7.82
N VAL A 491 -15.15 14.54 7.01
CA VAL A 491 -15.34 14.68 5.55
C VAL A 491 -16.79 14.45 5.11
N GLY A 492 -17.72 14.34 6.05
CA GLY A 492 -19.16 14.28 5.75
C GLY A 492 -19.71 12.88 5.49
N THR A 493 -18.97 11.82 5.83
CA THR A 493 -19.41 10.42 5.64
C THR A 493 -19.89 9.83 6.96
N SER A 494 -21.03 9.13 6.96
CA SER A 494 -21.56 8.35 8.09
C SER A 494 -21.45 6.86 7.86
N VAL A 495 -21.69 6.04 8.91
CA VAL A 495 -21.58 4.58 8.80
C VAL A 495 -22.87 3.92 8.33
N ALA A 496 -24.02 4.27 8.92
CA ALA A 496 -25.28 3.59 8.66
C ALA A 496 -25.58 3.50 7.16
N TRP A 497 -25.79 2.28 6.65
CA TRP A 497 -26.03 2.03 5.22
C TRP A 497 -27.23 2.83 4.69
N ASP A 498 -28.33 2.82 5.43
CA ASP A 498 -29.58 3.43 4.99
C ASP A 498 -29.60 4.98 5.15
N HIS A 499 -28.55 5.56 5.74
CA HIS A 499 -28.39 7.00 5.91
C HIS A 499 -27.51 7.60 4.82
N THR A 500 -28.10 7.91 3.66
CA THR A 500 -27.40 8.52 2.51
C THR A 500 -27.64 10.01 2.37
N THR A 501 -28.23 10.66 3.37
CA THR A 501 -28.39 12.10 3.41
C THR A 501 -27.01 12.77 3.43
N GLU A 502 -26.80 13.72 2.51
CA GLU A 502 -25.57 14.53 2.52
C GLU A 502 -25.57 15.46 3.74
N PRO A 503 -24.43 15.73 4.38
CA PRO A 503 -24.36 16.71 5.44
C PRO A 503 -24.71 18.11 4.90
N ALA A 504 -25.17 18.99 5.77
CA ALA A 504 -25.25 20.42 5.46
C ALA A 504 -23.86 20.94 5.07
N ALA A 505 -23.77 21.85 4.11
CA ALA A 505 -22.47 22.38 3.64
C ALA A 505 -21.62 22.94 4.79
N THR A 506 -22.26 23.42 5.83
CA THR A 506 -21.59 23.96 7.03
C THR A 506 -22.32 23.50 8.28
N VAL A 507 -21.56 23.40 9.37
CA VAL A 507 -22.07 23.16 10.73
C VAL A 507 -21.33 24.04 11.72
N THR A 508 -22.05 24.51 12.76
CA THR A 508 -21.40 25.24 13.84
C THR A 508 -20.70 24.28 14.78
N MET A 509 -19.40 24.50 14.97
CA MET A 509 -18.56 23.80 15.91
C MET A 509 -17.88 24.77 16.87
N LYS A 510 -17.22 24.27 17.90
CA LYS A 510 -16.49 25.08 18.87
C LYS A 510 -15.00 24.96 18.67
N CYS A 511 -14.28 26.03 18.90
CA CYS A 511 -12.84 26.05 18.99
C CYS A 511 -12.37 27.00 20.09
N MET A 512 -11.13 26.90 20.50
CA MET A 512 -10.45 27.89 21.30
C MET A 512 -9.59 28.76 20.40
N ASN A 513 -9.66 30.07 20.56
CA ASN A 513 -8.71 30.98 19.92
C ASN A 513 -7.35 30.87 20.65
N GLY A 514 -6.31 30.41 19.96
CA GLY A 514 -5.00 30.18 20.55
C GLY A 514 -4.26 31.44 21.02
N TYR A 515 -4.67 32.58 20.53
CA TYR A 515 -4.07 33.89 20.85
C TYR A 515 -4.77 34.61 22.01
N THR A 516 -6.07 34.45 22.13
CA THR A 516 -6.88 35.12 23.18
C THR A 516 -7.26 34.17 24.31
N GLY A 517 -7.24 32.86 24.10
CA GLY A 517 -7.72 31.86 25.06
C GLY A 517 -9.24 31.74 25.16
N GLN A 518 -9.99 32.45 24.32
CA GLN A 518 -11.46 32.45 24.35
C GLN A 518 -12.04 31.33 23.53
N THR A 519 -13.12 30.69 24.03
CA THR A 519 -13.92 29.75 23.25
C THR A 519 -14.77 30.52 22.25
N GLU A 520 -14.75 30.06 20.98
CA GLU A 520 -15.45 30.66 19.86
C GLU A 520 -16.32 29.62 19.15
N ASN A 521 -17.42 30.09 18.55
CA ASN A 521 -18.14 29.33 17.55
C ASN A 521 -17.41 29.46 16.20
N TYR A 522 -17.28 28.34 15.52
CA TYR A 522 -16.62 28.26 14.21
C TYR A 522 -17.56 27.65 13.17
N THR A 523 -17.67 28.27 12.02
CA THR A 523 -18.43 27.73 10.90
C THR A 523 -17.57 26.71 10.18
N TYR A 524 -17.69 25.43 10.57
CA TYR A 524 -17.01 24.33 9.94
C TYR A 524 -17.64 24.02 8.58
N ARG A 525 -16.83 23.86 7.54
CA ARG A 525 -17.26 23.54 6.19
C ARG A 525 -16.75 22.16 5.80
N TYR A 526 -17.67 21.28 5.40
CA TYR A 526 -17.28 19.99 4.83
C TYR A 526 -16.58 20.15 3.47
N PRO A 527 -15.59 19.29 3.14
CA PRO A 527 -14.94 19.31 1.83
C PRO A 527 -15.95 19.05 0.70
N GLU A 528 -15.86 19.81 -0.37
CA GLU A 528 -16.74 19.62 -1.53
C GLU A 528 -16.18 18.56 -2.47
N MET A 529 -16.48 17.29 -2.25
CA MET A 529 -16.00 16.19 -3.08
C MET A 529 -16.74 16.11 -4.43
N LYS A 530 -18.02 16.42 -4.42
CA LYS A 530 -18.97 16.24 -5.52
C LYS A 530 -18.62 17.01 -6.80
N SER A 531 -18.03 18.19 -6.67
CA SER A 531 -17.71 19.06 -7.80
C SER A 531 -16.27 18.94 -8.30
N ARG A 532 -15.39 18.28 -7.56
CA ARG A 532 -13.93 18.35 -7.76
C ARG A 532 -13.26 17.03 -8.04
N LEU A 533 -13.70 15.94 -7.39
CA LEU A 533 -13.12 14.62 -7.54
C LEU A 533 -14.20 13.65 -8.00
N TYR A 534 -14.15 13.23 -9.25
CA TYR A 534 -15.03 12.19 -9.82
C TYR A 534 -16.55 12.37 -9.58
N LYS A 535 -16.99 13.53 -9.14
CA LYS A 535 -18.39 13.84 -8.79
C LYS A 535 -18.97 12.92 -7.70
N ALA A 536 -18.12 12.35 -6.83
CA ALA A 536 -18.55 11.51 -5.73
C ALA A 536 -19.34 12.33 -4.70
N ALA A 537 -20.39 11.74 -4.13
CA ALA A 537 -21.11 12.27 -2.99
C ALA A 537 -20.29 12.05 -1.69
N MET A 538 -20.50 12.86 -0.67
CA MET A 538 -19.84 12.69 0.63
C MET A 538 -20.37 11.52 1.43
N ASN A 539 -21.64 11.12 1.21
CA ASN A 539 -22.34 10.14 2.05
C ASN A 539 -23.15 9.09 1.26
N ASP A 540 -22.83 8.87 0.00
CA ASP A 540 -23.43 7.76 -0.77
C ASP A 540 -22.82 6.40 -0.39
N HIS A 541 -23.42 5.32 -0.89
CA HIS A 541 -22.96 3.98 -0.60
C HIS A 541 -21.52 3.73 -1.05
N LEU A 542 -21.12 4.24 -2.22
CA LEU A 542 -19.76 4.04 -2.74
C LEU A 542 -18.72 4.72 -1.84
N THR A 543 -18.98 5.97 -1.43
CA THR A 543 -18.09 6.70 -0.52
C THR A 543 -17.96 6.01 0.83
N LYS A 544 -19.07 5.48 1.39
CA LYS A 544 -19.05 4.70 2.63
C LYS A 544 -18.20 3.44 2.50
N ILE A 545 -18.39 2.68 1.42
CA ILE A 545 -17.64 1.43 1.16
C ILE A 545 -16.14 1.73 1.09
N ILE A 546 -15.73 2.72 0.32
CA ILE A 546 -14.30 3.04 0.13
C ILE A 546 -13.69 3.66 1.38
N THR A 547 -14.44 4.46 2.14
CA THR A 547 -14.01 4.96 3.46
C THR A 547 -13.73 3.80 4.42
N GLN A 548 -14.63 2.83 4.52
CA GLN A 548 -14.47 1.67 5.39
C GLN A 548 -13.33 0.76 4.91
N LYS A 549 -13.19 0.58 3.59
CA LYS A 549 -12.09 -0.19 2.98
C LYS A 549 -10.75 0.45 3.28
N PHE A 550 -10.63 1.79 3.20
CA PHE A 550 -9.40 2.52 3.53
C PHE A 550 -8.97 2.26 4.99
N ILE A 551 -9.90 2.40 5.95
CA ILE A 551 -9.64 2.18 7.37
C ILE A 551 -9.25 0.72 7.63
N ALA A 552 -9.94 -0.24 7.01
CA ALA A 552 -9.67 -1.67 7.15
C ALA A 552 -8.32 -2.08 6.52
N ASN A 553 -7.92 -1.45 5.42
CA ASN A 553 -6.66 -1.71 4.72
C ASN A 553 -5.44 -1.09 5.40
N THR A 554 -5.63 -0.21 6.39
CA THR A 554 -4.53 0.36 7.18
C THR A 554 -4.11 -0.60 8.29
N PRO A 555 -2.81 -0.92 8.43
CA PRO A 555 -1.64 -0.36 7.74
C PRO A 555 -1.10 -1.18 6.56
N TRP A 556 -1.71 -2.32 6.19
CA TRP A 556 -1.08 -3.38 5.39
C TRP A 556 -1.20 -3.21 3.88
N LEU A 557 -2.23 -2.52 3.38
CA LEU A 557 -2.57 -2.47 1.96
C LEU A 557 -2.53 -1.03 1.39
N PRO A 558 -1.41 -0.30 1.55
CA PRO A 558 -1.33 1.09 1.10
C PRO A 558 -1.39 1.24 -0.43
N LEU A 559 -0.91 0.25 -1.20
CA LEU A 559 -1.04 0.26 -2.65
C LEU A 559 -2.51 0.17 -3.09
N GLU A 560 -3.34 -0.55 -2.32
CA GLU A 560 -4.78 -0.65 -2.59
C GLU A 560 -5.51 0.67 -2.28
N THR A 561 -5.15 1.35 -1.18
CA THR A 561 -5.74 2.66 -0.87
C THR A 561 -5.35 3.72 -1.90
N TRP A 562 -4.11 3.71 -2.37
CA TRP A 562 -3.68 4.58 -3.47
C TRP A 562 -4.40 4.26 -4.77
N SER A 563 -4.61 2.98 -5.06
CA SER A 563 -5.30 2.53 -6.28
C SER A 563 -6.79 2.89 -6.28
N ASP A 564 -7.48 2.74 -5.15
CA ASP A 564 -8.88 3.15 -5.04
C ASP A 564 -9.04 4.67 -5.25
N HIS A 565 -8.12 5.47 -4.69
CA HIS A 565 -8.13 6.91 -4.92
C HIS A 565 -7.86 7.26 -6.39
N ARG A 566 -6.85 6.64 -7.02
CA ARG A 566 -6.58 6.86 -8.46
C ARG A 566 -7.77 6.48 -9.34
N ARG A 567 -8.50 5.43 -8.98
CA ARG A 567 -9.67 4.95 -9.71
C ARG A 567 -10.91 5.83 -9.49
N LEU A 568 -11.19 6.23 -8.25
CA LEU A 568 -12.48 6.83 -7.84
C LEU A 568 -12.37 8.26 -7.30
N GLY A 569 -11.18 8.73 -6.92
CA GLY A 569 -11.04 9.93 -6.11
C GLY A 569 -11.56 9.77 -4.68
N LEU A 570 -11.71 8.52 -4.23
CA LEU A 570 -12.21 8.14 -2.91
C LEU A 570 -11.19 7.28 -2.16
N PRO A 571 -11.18 7.38 -0.82
CA PRO A 571 -11.87 8.37 0.00
C PRO A 571 -11.29 9.76 -0.22
N PHE A 572 -11.81 10.77 0.46
CA PHE A 572 -11.24 12.11 0.41
C PHE A 572 -9.75 12.09 0.81
N PHE A 573 -8.90 12.64 -0.05
CA PHE A 573 -7.51 12.97 0.25
C PHE A 573 -7.36 14.48 0.28
N GLU A 574 -6.72 15.01 1.33
CA GLU A 574 -6.35 16.42 1.38
C GLU A 574 -5.20 16.71 0.41
N THR A 575 -5.14 17.94 -0.08
CA THR A 575 -3.96 18.42 -0.81
C THR A 575 -2.81 18.71 0.15
N PRO A 576 -1.56 18.55 -0.28
CA PRO A 576 -0.42 19.10 0.47
C PRO A 576 -0.59 20.60 0.75
N ALA A 577 0.04 21.07 1.82
CA ALA A 577 0.14 22.51 2.11
C ALA A 577 0.99 23.20 1.03
N VAL A 578 0.52 24.36 0.56
CA VAL A 578 1.20 25.12 -0.50
C VAL A 578 1.35 26.61 -0.12
N GLU A 579 1.66 26.89 1.13
CA GLU A 579 2.11 28.22 1.57
C GLU A 579 3.34 28.67 0.76
N LYS A 580 4.16 27.72 0.32
CA LYS A 580 5.15 27.91 -0.72
C LYS A 580 4.93 26.83 -1.79
N ALA A 581 5.14 27.16 -3.05
CA ALA A 581 4.99 26.23 -4.17
C ALA A 581 5.86 24.96 -3.97
N LEU A 582 5.33 23.82 -4.45
CA LEU A 582 6.00 22.53 -4.44
C LEU A 582 6.68 22.28 -5.80
N ASP A 583 7.99 22.11 -5.81
CA ASP A 583 8.76 21.91 -7.06
C ASP A 583 8.30 20.68 -7.85
N ASN A 584 7.91 19.61 -7.15
CA ASN A 584 7.45 18.35 -7.76
C ASN A 584 5.95 18.36 -8.13
N MET A 585 5.19 19.39 -7.76
CA MET A 585 3.75 19.52 -8.02
C MET A 585 3.42 20.92 -8.55
N PRO A 586 3.96 21.34 -9.69
CA PRO A 586 3.87 22.71 -10.16
C PRO A 586 2.44 23.17 -10.47
N GLN A 587 1.51 22.22 -10.73
CA GLN A 587 0.08 22.50 -10.94
C GLN A 587 -0.68 22.81 -9.64
N LEU A 588 -0.11 22.48 -8.48
CA LEU A 588 -0.72 22.70 -7.17
C LEU A 588 -0.08 23.90 -6.49
N THR A 589 -0.83 24.98 -6.40
CA THR A 589 -0.39 26.28 -5.89
C THR A 589 -1.40 26.86 -4.92
N ALA A 590 -1.05 27.96 -4.26
CA ALA A 590 -1.97 28.71 -3.40
C ALA A 590 -3.25 29.20 -4.11
N SER A 591 -3.23 29.33 -5.45
CA SER A 591 -4.41 29.71 -6.25
C SER A 591 -5.21 28.51 -6.76
N THR A 592 -4.64 27.31 -6.81
CA THR A 592 -5.28 26.13 -7.42
C THR A 592 -5.64 25.03 -6.42
N TYR A 593 -5.09 25.02 -5.22
CA TYR A 593 -5.28 23.94 -4.24
C TYR A 593 -6.76 23.63 -3.94
N SER A 594 -7.62 24.64 -3.98
CA SER A 594 -9.04 24.48 -3.71
C SER A 594 -9.87 24.02 -4.91
N THR A 595 -9.25 23.91 -6.10
CA THR A 595 -9.89 23.45 -7.33
C THR A 595 -9.34 22.09 -7.77
N VAL A 596 -8.96 21.25 -6.81
CA VAL A 596 -8.31 19.98 -7.08
C VAL A 596 -9.15 19.03 -7.92
N SER A 597 -8.44 18.34 -8.82
CA SER A 597 -8.90 17.13 -9.48
C SER A 597 -7.95 15.96 -9.12
N VAL A 598 -8.29 14.77 -9.56
CA VAL A 598 -7.41 13.61 -9.38
C VAL A 598 -6.04 13.79 -10.03
N ASP A 599 -5.96 14.61 -11.07
CA ASP A 599 -4.71 14.87 -11.81
C ASP A 599 -3.65 15.61 -10.98
N TYR A 600 -4.04 16.20 -9.86
CA TYR A 600 -3.12 16.83 -8.91
C TYR A 600 -2.44 15.82 -7.97
N TYR A 601 -2.91 14.59 -7.94
CA TYR A 601 -2.30 13.54 -7.13
C TYR A 601 -1.41 12.64 -7.99
N PRO A 602 -0.32 12.09 -7.42
CA PRO A 602 0.54 11.14 -8.13
C PRO A 602 -0.22 9.93 -8.66
N GLN A 603 0.01 9.58 -9.90
CA GLN A 603 -0.68 8.53 -10.63
C GLN A 603 0.16 7.25 -10.78
N ARG A 604 1.49 7.37 -10.82
CA ARG A 604 2.42 6.27 -11.03
C ARG A 604 3.86 6.66 -10.68
N LEU A 605 4.75 5.68 -10.68
CA LEU A 605 6.18 5.91 -10.71
C LEU A 605 6.66 5.99 -12.17
N PRO A 606 7.56 6.89 -12.53
CA PRO A 606 8.25 6.85 -13.83
C PRO A 606 9.04 5.55 -13.99
N LEU A 607 9.24 5.12 -15.22
CA LEU A 607 10.06 3.95 -15.53
C LEU A 607 11.50 4.21 -15.08
N PRO A 608 12.13 3.25 -14.37
CA PRO A 608 13.48 3.46 -13.88
C PRO A 608 14.51 3.53 -15.00
N SER A 609 15.55 4.34 -14.80
CA SER A 609 16.64 4.54 -15.76
C SER A 609 17.36 3.25 -16.15
N SER A 610 17.33 2.23 -15.28
CA SER A 610 17.85 0.89 -15.62
C SER A 610 17.12 0.26 -16.81
N ILE A 611 15.81 0.51 -16.98
CA ILE A 611 15.06 0.11 -18.17
C ILE A 611 15.37 1.05 -19.34
N VAL A 612 15.34 2.36 -19.09
CA VAL A 612 15.55 3.41 -20.12
C VAL A 612 16.91 3.23 -20.82
N ASN A 613 17.97 2.99 -20.06
CA ASN A 613 19.33 2.91 -20.57
C ASN A 613 19.76 1.47 -20.93
N GLY A 614 19.23 0.47 -20.21
CA GLY A 614 19.62 -0.93 -20.37
C GLY A 614 18.88 -1.65 -21.49
N ASN A 615 17.67 -1.21 -21.83
CA ASN A 615 16.82 -1.83 -22.86
C ASN A 615 16.03 -0.76 -23.63
N LYS A 616 16.70 0.00 -24.47
CA LYS A 616 16.06 1.08 -25.24
C LYS A 616 14.84 0.63 -26.06
N PRO A 617 14.87 -0.47 -26.83
CA PRO A 617 13.67 -0.95 -27.53
C PRO A 617 12.52 -1.32 -26.58
N GLY A 618 12.84 -1.92 -25.44
CA GLY A 618 11.86 -2.21 -24.39
C GLY A 618 11.24 -0.93 -23.82
N TYR A 619 12.04 0.08 -23.53
CA TYR A 619 11.55 1.38 -23.08
C TYR A 619 10.63 2.05 -24.12
N GLU A 620 11.01 2.06 -25.39
CA GLU A 620 10.18 2.61 -26.48
C GLU A 620 8.84 1.86 -26.57
N SER A 621 8.83 0.53 -26.42
CA SER A 621 7.61 -0.26 -26.37
C SER A 621 6.76 0.09 -25.13
N ALA A 622 7.39 0.32 -23.98
CA ALA A 622 6.73 0.69 -22.74
C ALA A 622 6.03 2.06 -22.85
N ILE A 623 6.70 3.07 -23.39
CA ILE A 623 6.12 4.40 -23.60
C ILE A 623 4.94 4.34 -24.58
N LYS A 624 5.07 3.60 -25.67
CA LYS A 624 3.98 3.37 -26.61
C LYS A 624 2.77 2.70 -25.92
N ALA A 625 3.02 1.68 -25.11
CA ALA A 625 2.00 0.96 -24.39
C ALA A 625 1.34 1.80 -23.28
N LEU A 626 2.11 2.68 -22.61
CA LEU A 626 1.58 3.61 -21.62
C LEU A 626 0.58 4.61 -22.25
N GLY A 627 0.84 5.01 -23.50
CA GLY A 627 0.00 5.97 -24.22
C GLY A 627 -0.01 7.36 -23.60
N GLY A 628 1.14 7.81 -23.07
CA GLY A 628 1.36 9.11 -22.47
C GLY A 628 2.83 9.32 -22.09
N GLU A 629 3.13 10.48 -21.52
CA GLU A 629 4.48 10.80 -21.06
C GLU A 629 4.88 9.96 -19.84
N ASP A 630 6.16 9.64 -19.70
CA ASP A 630 6.70 8.93 -18.54
C ASP A 630 6.89 9.87 -17.34
N LYS A 631 5.79 10.27 -16.73
CA LYS A 631 5.74 11.21 -15.60
C LYS A 631 4.88 10.69 -14.46
N VAL A 632 5.15 11.18 -13.24
CA VAL A 632 4.42 10.84 -12.02
C VAL A 632 2.91 11.06 -12.15
N PHE A 633 2.48 12.10 -12.87
CA PHE A 633 1.08 12.48 -13.03
C PHE A 633 0.40 11.89 -14.28
N THR A 634 1.07 11.02 -15.03
CA THR A 634 0.46 10.31 -16.16
C THR A 634 -0.43 9.18 -15.66
N PRO A 635 -1.76 9.22 -15.89
CA PRO A 635 -2.66 8.18 -15.40
C PRO A 635 -2.36 6.82 -16.02
N ILE A 636 -2.42 5.77 -15.21
CA ILE A 636 -2.47 4.38 -15.66
C ILE A 636 -3.79 4.13 -16.39
N TYR A 637 -3.84 3.15 -17.30
CA TYR A 637 -5.03 2.84 -18.12
C TYR A 637 -6.33 2.82 -17.32
N TRP A 638 -6.37 2.08 -16.21
CA TRP A 638 -7.57 1.93 -15.40
C TRP A 638 -7.89 3.16 -14.52
N ALA A 639 -6.94 4.10 -14.38
CA ALA A 639 -7.15 5.38 -13.72
C ALA A 639 -7.54 6.50 -14.69
N LYS A 640 -7.53 6.24 -16.01
CA LYS A 640 -7.99 7.21 -17.01
C LYS A 640 -9.50 7.37 -16.93
N LYS A 641 -9.97 8.59 -16.81
CA LYS A 641 -11.41 8.88 -16.80
C LYS A 641 -11.95 8.92 -18.22
N LYS A 642 -13.16 8.38 -18.42
CA LYS A 642 -13.92 8.71 -19.63
C LYS A 642 -14.28 10.19 -19.52
N GLN A 643 -13.81 10.97 -20.50
CA GLN A 643 -14.17 12.37 -20.66
C GLN A 643 -15.64 12.52 -20.97
#